data_60ec30f1d96d2957efedc2e805afcb4c
#
_entry.id   60ec30f1d96d2957efedc2e805afcb4c
#
_cell.length_a   1.000
_cell.length_b   1.000
_cell.length_c   1.000
_cell.angle_alpha   90.00
_cell.angle_beta   90.00
_cell.angle_gamma   90.00
#
_symmetry.space_group_name_H-M   'P 1'
#
loop_
_entity.id
_entity.type
_entity.pdbx_description
1 polymer ?
#
loop_
_entity_poly.entity_id
_entity_poly.type
_entity_poly.pdbx_seq_one_letter_code
_entity_poly.pdbx_strand_id
1 'polypeptide(L)'
;MLRNCKIRFTAFLSAAMMLTSIEGQAQVSVGGTPLSWTNVLTASNTAIVLPAVDEVALLLEDEARLMNGEKTTRFGYNHDVTIDVISSCEWQTTSSHEIGRLAIQSDRARSINLIFNDFYLEDDVSLFLYNESKEDVIGAFTSANNKAYRTFSTLPLPGDVLILEINAPLGSRTDVTAMQLETVTHAYKDLFTQSLDKGLGQSGSCNVNVNCPEAAGWEDQRRSVARIVVNGNDHCTGALINNTGNDATPYFLTANHCLTGNVSNWVFWFNWESPTCNPTQNSSYDGVSGSTLLASCSSSDFALLELSQEVPLEYNPYYAGWSAVNTAPTSAVGIHHPSGDIKKWSYDGDASVSSEWGGWGNSGTNTHWEVLDWDIGTTEGGSSGSPLFDQNKRIVGQLHGGAALCGNDFSDLYGKVAYSWDCQSQNSGRLDIYLDPNNSGLTLLDGFDPNSDVYANDAMAGEVLGFEDSCASGAIAQLVLVNAGTDPLTSADILYGLNGSVQQTLIWTGNLAPGSSEVVDLELVSLNPGSLLYEARVSNPNGVTDENSANNLAFVNQTILGSAGCTSTSILDLDEGGIFLAPNPVDHMLSLSRVHAEHSVVRVYNAKGQLMAQREWLGNTLSLDVSQWTNGVYVMQSQSVVTGKESRISFVKQ
;
A
#
# COMPACT_ATOMS: atom_id res chain seq x y z
N MET A 1 -15.19 -62.22 -55.51
CA MET A 1 -14.37 -61.12 -56.05
C MET A 1 -14.34 -60.01 -55.02
N LEU A 2 -13.34 -60.04 -54.19
CA LEU A 2 -13.14 -59.06 -53.11
C LEU A 2 -11.89 -58.25 -53.47
N ARG A 3 -12.08 -56.95 -53.71
CA ARG A 3 -10.98 -56.02 -53.97
C ARG A 3 -10.46 -55.44 -52.63
N ASN A 4 -9.20 -55.70 -52.32
CA ASN A 4 -8.47 -55.13 -51.20
C ASN A 4 -8.18 -53.63 -51.47
N CYS A 5 -8.64 -52.77 -50.61
CA CYS A 5 -8.22 -51.36 -50.54
C CYS A 5 -7.17 -51.21 -49.44
N LYS A 6 -5.91 -50.97 -49.83
CA LYS A 6 -4.80 -50.64 -48.90
C LYS A 6 -4.80 -49.14 -48.64
N ILE A 7 -5.19 -48.77 -47.44
CA ILE A 7 -5.02 -47.39 -46.94
C ILE A 7 -3.55 -47.27 -46.46
N ARG A 8 -2.79 -46.38 -47.08
CA ARG A 8 -1.46 -45.96 -46.59
C ARG A 8 -1.65 -44.85 -45.56
N PHE A 9 -1.31 -45.16 -44.32
CA PHE A 9 -1.11 -44.14 -43.29
C PHE A 9 0.24 -43.47 -43.51
N THR A 10 0.23 -42.18 -43.88
CA THR A 10 1.41 -41.32 -43.85
C THR A 10 1.45 -40.69 -42.47
N ALA A 11 2.38 -41.12 -41.63
CA ALA A 11 2.62 -40.47 -40.34
C ALA A 11 3.31 -39.12 -40.57
N PHE A 12 2.61 -38.02 -40.33
CA PHE A 12 3.23 -36.71 -40.18
C PHE A 12 3.85 -36.63 -38.79
N LEU A 13 5.15 -36.66 -38.70
CA LEU A 13 5.93 -36.36 -37.51
C LEU A 13 5.94 -34.83 -37.37
N SER A 14 5.00 -34.27 -36.57
CA SER A 14 5.06 -32.88 -36.14
C SER A 14 6.17 -32.78 -35.11
N ALA A 15 7.33 -32.25 -35.47
CA ALA A 15 8.31 -31.77 -34.53
C ALA A 15 7.71 -30.55 -33.83
N ALA A 16 7.17 -30.72 -32.64
CA ALA A 16 6.88 -29.62 -31.73
C ALA A 16 8.23 -29.05 -31.28
N MET A 17 8.65 -27.95 -31.91
CA MET A 17 9.68 -27.08 -31.36
C MET A 17 9.07 -26.54 -30.05
N MET A 18 9.51 -27.05 -28.90
CA MET A 18 9.35 -26.39 -27.63
C MET A 18 10.19 -25.10 -27.72
N LEU A 19 9.53 -24.00 -28.05
CA LEU A 19 10.01 -22.67 -27.69
C LEU A 19 9.95 -22.65 -26.17
N THR A 20 11.07 -22.86 -25.51
CA THR A 20 11.24 -22.40 -24.14
C THR A 20 11.18 -20.88 -24.23
N SER A 21 10.04 -20.31 -23.88
CA SER A 21 9.95 -18.90 -23.54
C SER A 21 10.94 -18.69 -22.40
N ILE A 22 12.05 -18.02 -22.67
CA ILE A 22 12.82 -17.37 -21.61
C ILE A 22 11.85 -16.33 -21.10
N GLU A 23 11.23 -16.59 -19.94
CA GLU A 23 10.48 -15.57 -19.21
C GLU A 23 11.51 -14.54 -18.78
N GLY A 24 11.69 -13.51 -19.61
CA GLY A 24 12.57 -12.40 -19.32
C GLY A 24 12.06 -11.68 -18.09
N GLN A 25 12.94 -11.43 -17.15
CA GLN A 25 12.71 -10.56 -16.00
C GLN A 25 12.46 -9.15 -16.56
N ALA A 26 11.30 -8.59 -16.34
CA ALA A 26 10.84 -7.46 -17.11
C ALA A 26 10.71 -6.18 -16.27
N GLN A 27 11.69 -5.31 -16.34
CA GLN A 27 11.43 -3.87 -16.22
C GLN A 27 10.56 -3.47 -17.40
N VAL A 28 9.58 -2.54 -17.22
CA VAL A 28 8.63 -2.17 -18.29
C VAL A 28 9.36 -2.00 -19.61
N SER A 29 9.12 -2.92 -20.53
CA SER A 29 9.83 -3.07 -21.78
C SER A 29 8.97 -3.85 -22.78
N VAL A 30 9.32 -3.81 -24.04
CA VAL A 30 8.59 -4.55 -25.08
C VAL A 30 9.11 -5.99 -25.27
N GLY A 31 10.08 -6.40 -24.46
CA GLY A 31 10.69 -7.73 -24.58
C GLY A 31 11.49 -7.94 -25.87
N GLY A 32 11.75 -9.18 -26.20
CA GLY A 32 12.47 -9.55 -27.42
C GLY A 32 13.88 -10.07 -27.16
N THR A 33 14.68 -10.20 -28.24
CA THR A 33 16.03 -10.75 -28.20
C THR A 33 17.03 -9.78 -28.82
N PRO A 34 18.18 -9.50 -28.17
CA PRO A 34 19.23 -8.67 -28.72
C PRO A 34 19.65 -9.15 -30.13
N LEU A 35 19.78 -8.24 -31.11
CA LEU A 35 20.10 -8.61 -32.47
C LEU A 35 21.48 -9.26 -32.61
N SER A 36 22.42 -8.96 -31.72
CA SER A 36 23.74 -9.61 -31.71
C SER A 36 23.68 -11.10 -31.41
N TRP A 37 22.59 -11.61 -30.83
CA TRP A 37 22.45 -13.04 -30.52
C TRP A 37 22.07 -13.86 -31.76
N THR A 38 21.46 -13.23 -32.75
CA THR A 38 21.03 -13.88 -34.01
C THR A 38 21.91 -13.54 -35.21
N ASN A 39 22.76 -12.51 -35.09
CA ASN A 39 23.67 -12.08 -36.14
C ASN A 39 25.13 -12.46 -35.83
N VAL A 40 25.87 -12.88 -36.83
CA VAL A 40 27.32 -13.13 -36.69
C VAL A 40 28.05 -11.79 -36.68
N LEU A 41 28.42 -11.32 -35.50
CA LEU A 41 29.18 -10.09 -35.32
C LEU A 41 30.68 -10.42 -35.19
N THR A 42 31.53 -9.58 -35.76
CA THR A 42 32.98 -9.82 -35.86
C THR A 42 33.79 -9.06 -34.82
N ALA A 43 33.22 -8.03 -34.17
CA ALA A 43 33.93 -7.23 -33.16
C ALA A 43 33.80 -7.83 -31.77
N SER A 44 34.85 -7.69 -30.97
CA SER A 44 34.80 -7.86 -29.53
C SER A 44 34.15 -6.63 -28.90
N ASN A 45 33.49 -6.79 -27.75
CA ASN A 45 32.97 -5.64 -27.03
C ASN A 45 34.11 -4.82 -26.41
N THR A 46 34.15 -3.51 -26.67
CA THR A 46 35.00 -2.61 -25.88
C THR A 46 34.47 -2.56 -24.47
N ALA A 47 35.30 -2.90 -23.49
CA ALA A 47 34.91 -2.87 -22.09
C ALA A 47 35.44 -1.61 -21.40
N ILE A 48 34.56 -0.89 -20.70
CA ILE A 48 34.94 0.11 -19.72
C ILE A 48 35.09 -0.61 -18.36
N VAL A 49 36.34 -0.64 -17.88
CA VAL A 49 36.65 -1.29 -16.59
C VAL A 49 36.63 -0.21 -15.50
N LEU A 50 35.80 -0.44 -14.49
CA LEU A 50 35.64 0.47 -13.35
C LEU A 50 36.74 0.24 -12.31
N PRO A 51 37.03 1.25 -11.46
CA PRO A 51 37.95 1.08 -10.33
C PRO A 51 37.51 -0.05 -9.39
N ALA A 52 38.48 -0.73 -8.80
CA ALA A 52 38.18 -1.80 -7.83
C ALA A 52 37.48 -1.26 -6.58
N VAL A 53 36.53 -2.01 -6.05
CA VAL A 53 35.75 -1.67 -4.84
C VAL A 53 36.33 -2.43 -3.65
N ASP A 54 36.54 -1.75 -2.54
CA ASP A 54 36.93 -2.38 -1.26
C ASP A 54 35.68 -2.85 -0.51
N GLU A 55 35.22 -4.05 -0.84
CA GLU A 55 34.01 -4.66 -0.24
C GLU A 55 34.14 -4.82 1.28
N VAL A 56 35.35 -5.09 1.80
CA VAL A 56 35.58 -5.28 3.24
C VAL A 56 35.37 -3.97 4.00
N ALA A 57 35.88 -2.86 3.47
CA ALA A 57 35.66 -1.55 4.05
C ALA A 57 34.17 -1.19 4.05
N LEU A 58 33.45 -1.47 2.95
CA LEU A 58 32.00 -1.19 2.84
C LEU A 58 31.16 -2.02 3.82
N LEU A 59 31.49 -3.28 4.05
CA LEU A 59 30.80 -4.12 5.04
C LEU A 59 31.01 -3.61 6.46
N LEU A 60 32.20 -3.13 6.79
CA LEU A 60 32.49 -2.52 8.10
C LEU A 60 31.73 -1.17 8.27
N GLU A 61 31.63 -0.39 7.21
CA GLU A 61 30.80 0.82 7.23
C GLU A 61 29.33 0.48 7.44
N ASP A 62 28.81 -0.55 6.78
CA ASP A 62 27.41 -0.99 6.95
C ASP A 62 27.12 -1.42 8.39
N GLU A 63 28.04 -2.14 9.04
CA GLU A 63 27.93 -2.48 10.45
C GLU A 63 27.90 -1.22 11.34
N ALA A 64 28.74 -0.22 11.04
CA ALA A 64 28.75 1.04 11.76
C ALA A 64 27.47 1.85 11.54
N ARG A 65 26.92 1.90 10.31
CA ARG A 65 25.64 2.54 9.99
C ARG A 65 24.50 1.90 10.80
N LEU A 66 24.44 0.57 10.82
CA LEU A 66 23.44 -0.16 11.59
C LEU A 66 23.53 0.14 13.09
N MET A 67 24.76 0.16 13.66
CA MET A 67 24.98 0.52 15.07
C MET A 67 24.59 1.97 15.39
N ASN A 68 24.66 2.87 14.42
CA ASN A 68 24.23 4.27 14.54
C ASN A 68 22.71 4.46 14.33
N GLY A 69 21.96 3.37 14.09
CA GLY A 69 20.51 3.41 13.90
C GLY A 69 20.06 3.86 12.52
N GLU A 70 20.95 3.82 11.51
CA GLU A 70 20.54 4.03 10.13
C GLU A 70 19.68 2.86 9.65
N LYS A 71 18.57 3.16 8.99
CA LYS A 71 17.51 2.18 8.69
C LYS A 71 17.46 1.72 7.24
N THR A 72 18.08 2.47 6.32
CA THR A 72 18.26 2.00 4.94
C THR A 72 19.39 0.97 4.89
N THR A 73 19.20 -0.05 4.08
CA THR A 73 20.18 -1.14 3.93
C THR A 73 20.85 -1.04 2.57
N ARG A 74 22.11 -0.62 2.58
CA ARG A 74 22.92 -0.53 1.38
C ARG A 74 23.34 -1.92 0.91
N PHE A 75 23.29 -2.15 -0.41
CA PHE A 75 23.77 -3.39 -1.05
C PHE A 75 24.89 -3.16 -2.06
N GLY A 76 25.07 -1.91 -2.51
CA GLY A 76 26.00 -1.60 -3.59
C GLY A 76 26.79 -0.31 -3.33
N TYR A 77 27.84 -0.15 -4.13
CA TYR A 77 28.67 1.04 -4.21
C TYR A 77 28.44 1.74 -5.55
N ASN A 78 28.13 3.02 -5.53
CA ASN A 78 27.92 3.82 -6.73
C ASN A 78 29.26 4.38 -7.24
N HIS A 79 29.63 4.00 -8.45
CA HIS A 79 30.67 4.70 -9.20
C HIS A 79 30.03 5.88 -9.93
N ASP A 80 30.46 7.10 -9.57
CA ASP A 80 30.12 8.29 -10.34
C ASP A 80 30.93 8.27 -11.66
N VAL A 81 30.23 8.29 -12.78
CA VAL A 81 30.81 8.20 -14.11
C VAL A 81 30.26 9.31 -15.01
N THR A 82 30.94 9.54 -16.14
CA THR A 82 30.44 10.39 -17.21
C THR A 82 30.71 9.65 -18.52
N ILE A 83 29.79 8.78 -18.92
CA ILE A 83 29.95 7.93 -20.09
C ILE A 83 28.83 8.24 -21.08
N ASP A 84 29.20 8.80 -22.23
CA ASP A 84 28.31 8.86 -23.39
C ASP A 84 28.31 7.48 -24.06
N VAL A 85 27.19 6.75 -23.87
CA VAL A 85 27.06 5.37 -24.35
C VAL A 85 27.14 5.30 -25.88
N ILE A 86 26.52 6.26 -26.57
CA ILE A 86 26.46 6.26 -28.04
C ILE A 86 27.87 6.35 -28.65
N SER A 87 28.70 7.28 -28.15
CA SER A 87 30.06 7.46 -28.61
C SER A 87 31.02 6.37 -28.13
N SER A 88 30.70 5.69 -27.05
CA SER A 88 31.50 4.64 -26.44
C SER A 88 31.22 3.25 -27.04
N CYS A 89 30.10 3.07 -27.76
CA CYS A 89 29.76 1.81 -28.39
C CYS A 89 30.68 1.45 -29.59
N GLU A 90 30.98 0.17 -29.70
CA GLU A 90 31.45 -0.40 -30.98
C GLU A 90 30.24 -0.70 -31.86
N TRP A 91 30.21 -0.04 -33.03
CA TRP A 91 29.09 -0.15 -33.96
C TRP A 91 29.39 -1.12 -35.11
N GLN A 92 28.41 -1.97 -35.42
CA GLN A 92 28.44 -2.87 -36.57
C GLN A 92 27.17 -2.71 -37.38
N THR A 93 27.34 -2.72 -38.72
CA THR A 93 26.23 -2.57 -39.65
C THR A 93 25.85 -3.95 -40.21
N THR A 94 24.59 -4.28 -40.18
CA THR A 94 23.98 -5.43 -40.84
C THR A 94 23.22 -4.97 -42.09
N SER A 95 22.51 -5.88 -42.75
CA SER A 95 21.68 -5.53 -43.91
C SER A 95 20.48 -4.61 -43.57
N SER A 96 20.08 -4.53 -42.31
CA SER A 96 18.86 -3.82 -41.89
C SER A 96 19.06 -2.91 -40.67
N HIS A 97 20.10 -3.14 -39.87
CA HIS A 97 20.33 -2.42 -38.61
C HIS A 97 21.80 -2.04 -38.41
N GLU A 98 22.00 -1.03 -37.60
CA GLU A 98 23.26 -0.71 -36.94
C GLU A 98 23.14 -1.17 -35.47
N ILE A 99 24.12 -1.96 -35.03
CA ILE A 99 24.16 -2.55 -33.69
C ILE A 99 25.34 -1.96 -32.94
N GLY A 100 25.06 -1.19 -31.89
CA GLY A 100 26.07 -0.62 -31.00
C GLY A 100 26.18 -1.44 -29.72
N ARG A 101 27.40 -1.79 -29.31
CA ARG A 101 27.62 -2.54 -28.06
C ARG A 101 28.69 -1.90 -27.20
N LEU A 102 28.44 -1.86 -25.91
CA LEU A 102 29.35 -1.40 -24.86
C LEU A 102 29.31 -2.37 -23.70
N ALA A 103 30.44 -2.85 -23.24
CA ALA A 103 30.55 -3.63 -22.02
C ALA A 103 31.01 -2.71 -20.87
N ILE A 104 30.41 -2.87 -19.69
CA ILE A 104 30.83 -2.24 -18.44
C ILE A 104 31.24 -3.36 -17.50
N GLN A 105 32.49 -3.31 -17.02
CA GLN A 105 33.03 -4.31 -16.10
C GLN A 105 33.34 -3.67 -14.76
N SER A 106 32.80 -4.27 -13.68
CA SER A 106 33.14 -3.96 -12.29
C SER A 106 33.55 -5.23 -11.59
N ASP A 107 34.85 -5.44 -11.46
CA ASP A 107 35.46 -6.69 -10.99
C ASP A 107 34.85 -7.16 -9.66
N ARG A 108 34.38 -8.40 -9.62
CA ARG A 108 33.72 -9.07 -8.49
C ARG A 108 32.32 -8.53 -8.11
N ALA A 109 31.73 -7.61 -8.86
CA ALA A 109 30.35 -7.22 -8.60
C ALA A 109 29.44 -8.46 -8.65
N ARG A 110 28.48 -8.53 -7.70
CA ARG A 110 27.45 -9.58 -7.70
C ARG A 110 26.35 -9.28 -8.71
N SER A 111 26.08 -7.99 -8.89
CA SER A 111 25.21 -7.47 -9.95
C SER A 111 25.62 -6.03 -10.28
N ILE A 112 25.15 -5.56 -11.45
CA ILE A 112 25.36 -4.18 -11.91
C ILE A 112 24.01 -3.60 -12.30
N ASN A 113 23.75 -2.34 -11.89
CA ASN A 113 22.66 -1.52 -12.41
C ASN A 113 23.14 -0.13 -12.76
N LEU A 114 22.36 0.57 -13.58
CA LEU A 114 22.75 1.82 -14.23
C LEU A 114 21.77 2.94 -13.91
N ILE A 115 22.28 4.17 -13.78
CA ILE A 115 21.48 5.39 -13.75
C ILE A 115 21.96 6.32 -14.88
N PHE A 116 21.02 6.67 -15.76
CA PHE A 116 21.22 7.65 -16.81
C PHE A 116 20.63 8.98 -16.36
N ASN A 117 21.40 10.05 -16.44
CA ASN A 117 20.92 11.41 -16.18
C ASN A 117 20.44 12.13 -17.45
N ASP A 118 20.75 11.60 -18.62
CA ASP A 118 20.20 12.02 -19.90
C ASP A 118 19.89 10.77 -20.74
N PHE A 119 18.61 10.40 -20.82
CA PHE A 119 18.12 9.23 -21.53
C PHE A 119 16.99 9.61 -22.47
N TYR A 120 17.19 9.31 -23.74
CA TYR A 120 16.17 9.48 -24.77
C TYR A 120 16.44 8.54 -25.94
N LEU A 121 15.48 7.74 -26.31
CA LEU A 121 15.50 6.89 -27.48
C LEU A 121 14.54 7.42 -28.54
N GLU A 122 15.02 7.52 -29.78
CA GLU A 122 14.15 7.80 -30.93
C GLU A 122 13.24 6.58 -31.21
N ASP A 123 12.17 6.82 -31.97
CA ASP A 123 11.32 5.75 -32.45
C ASP A 123 12.12 4.72 -33.23
N ASP A 124 11.73 3.46 -33.15
CA ASP A 124 12.40 2.30 -33.78
C ASP A 124 13.82 1.99 -33.25
N VAL A 125 14.34 2.74 -32.28
CA VAL A 125 15.59 2.41 -31.58
C VAL A 125 15.26 1.61 -30.31
N SER A 126 16.03 0.56 -30.04
CA SER A 126 15.86 -0.25 -28.85
C SER A 126 17.19 -0.45 -28.12
N LEU A 127 17.08 -0.50 -26.76
CA LEU A 127 18.18 -0.79 -25.86
C LEU A 127 17.91 -2.09 -25.11
N PHE A 128 18.90 -2.99 -25.12
CA PHE A 128 18.96 -4.17 -24.27
C PHE A 128 20.13 -4.07 -23.30
N LEU A 129 19.95 -4.64 -22.12
CA LEU A 129 21.02 -4.87 -21.16
C LEU A 129 21.05 -6.36 -20.80
N TYR A 130 22.22 -6.96 -20.82
CA TYR A 130 22.37 -8.38 -20.52
C TYR A 130 23.75 -8.68 -19.94
N ASN A 131 23.85 -9.78 -19.18
CA ASN A 131 25.12 -10.25 -18.64
C ASN A 131 25.96 -11.02 -19.70
N GLU A 132 27.20 -11.28 -19.37
CA GLU A 132 28.12 -11.97 -20.29
C GLU A 132 27.67 -13.40 -20.64
N SER A 133 27.04 -14.10 -19.66
CA SER A 133 26.48 -15.46 -19.87
C SER A 133 25.25 -15.47 -20.79
N LYS A 134 24.61 -14.34 -21.01
CA LYS A 134 23.33 -14.16 -21.74
C LYS A 134 22.15 -14.91 -21.10
N GLU A 135 22.23 -15.20 -19.83
CA GLU A 135 21.16 -15.84 -19.07
C GLU A 135 20.15 -14.82 -18.56
N ASP A 136 20.61 -13.60 -18.25
CA ASP A 136 19.79 -12.51 -17.76
C ASP A 136 19.81 -11.36 -18.77
N VAL A 137 18.62 -10.92 -19.18
CA VAL A 137 18.41 -9.81 -20.12
C VAL A 137 17.21 -8.97 -19.70
N ILE A 138 17.35 -7.66 -19.77
CA ILE A 138 16.25 -6.69 -19.65
C ILE A 138 16.18 -5.81 -20.89
N GLY A 139 14.96 -5.37 -21.23
CA GLY A 139 14.67 -4.64 -22.48
C GLY A 139 13.81 -5.53 -23.41
N ALA A 140 13.51 -5.15 -24.66
CA ALA A 140 13.92 -3.88 -25.27
C ALA A 140 13.28 -2.68 -24.58
N PHE A 141 14.10 -1.73 -24.15
CA PHE A 141 13.65 -0.37 -23.85
C PHE A 141 13.54 0.41 -25.15
N THR A 142 12.51 1.24 -25.27
CA THR A 142 12.18 1.99 -26.48
C THR A 142 11.83 3.44 -26.16
N SER A 143 11.36 4.22 -27.12
CA SER A 143 10.83 5.58 -26.90
C SER A 143 9.69 5.63 -25.85
N ALA A 144 8.99 4.53 -25.61
CA ALA A 144 7.99 4.40 -24.54
C ALA A 144 8.59 4.54 -23.12
N ASN A 145 9.88 4.35 -22.95
CA ASN A 145 10.60 4.53 -21.69
C ASN A 145 11.13 5.96 -21.49
N ASN A 146 11.00 6.84 -22.49
CA ASN A 146 11.39 8.24 -22.38
C ASN A 146 10.54 8.98 -21.36
N LYS A 147 11.17 9.81 -20.55
CA LYS A 147 10.51 10.64 -19.54
C LYS A 147 10.84 12.11 -19.77
N ALA A 148 9.91 13.00 -19.39
CA ALA A 148 10.09 14.43 -19.56
C ALA A 148 11.35 14.97 -18.84
N TYR A 149 11.70 14.36 -17.71
CA TYR A 149 12.89 14.73 -16.93
C TYR A 149 14.17 13.97 -17.36
N ARG A 150 14.09 13.14 -18.41
CA ARG A 150 15.20 12.48 -19.10
C ARG A 150 16.12 11.62 -18.25
N THR A 151 15.67 11.14 -17.08
CA THR A 151 16.44 10.16 -16.31
C THR A 151 15.85 8.76 -16.46
N PHE A 152 16.71 7.76 -16.42
CA PHE A 152 16.31 6.36 -16.48
C PHE A 152 17.23 5.51 -15.62
N SER A 153 16.66 4.62 -14.83
CA SER A 153 17.42 3.68 -13.99
C SER A 153 17.00 2.25 -14.29
N THR A 154 17.96 1.34 -14.22
CA THR A 154 17.73 -0.06 -14.54
C THR A 154 17.63 -0.91 -13.28
N LEU A 155 16.94 -2.03 -13.38
CA LEU A 155 17.06 -3.11 -12.41
C LEU A 155 18.50 -3.63 -12.36
N PRO A 156 18.98 -4.15 -11.22
CA PRO A 156 20.23 -4.89 -11.15
C PRO A 156 20.20 -6.15 -12.01
N LEU A 157 21.27 -6.40 -12.74
CA LEU A 157 21.49 -7.67 -13.44
C LEU A 157 22.67 -8.42 -12.81
N PRO A 158 22.53 -9.75 -12.61
CA PRO A 158 23.59 -10.59 -12.06
C PRO A 158 24.87 -10.58 -12.91
N GLY A 159 26.01 -10.57 -12.27
CA GLY A 159 27.34 -10.63 -12.88
C GLY A 159 28.17 -9.37 -12.66
N ASP A 160 29.43 -9.45 -13.06
CA ASP A 160 30.44 -8.39 -12.95
C ASP A 160 30.75 -7.72 -14.30
N VAL A 161 30.08 -8.18 -15.38
CA VAL A 161 30.10 -7.59 -16.73
C VAL A 161 28.68 -7.40 -17.21
N LEU A 162 28.32 -6.16 -17.53
CA LEU A 162 27.05 -5.78 -18.11
C LEU A 162 27.25 -5.27 -19.54
N ILE A 163 26.50 -5.81 -20.48
CA ILE A 163 26.53 -5.41 -21.87
C ILE A 163 25.30 -4.59 -22.20
N LEU A 164 25.53 -3.38 -22.73
CA LEU A 164 24.51 -2.54 -23.34
C LEU A 164 24.51 -2.78 -24.83
N GLU A 165 23.35 -3.05 -25.42
CA GLU A 165 23.19 -3.22 -26.87
C GLU A 165 22.09 -2.29 -27.38
N ILE A 166 22.48 -1.41 -28.30
CA ILE A 166 21.58 -0.49 -28.99
C ILE A 166 21.34 -1.05 -30.40
N ASN A 167 20.07 -1.23 -30.74
CA ASN A 167 19.68 -1.64 -32.10
C ASN A 167 18.93 -0.48 -32.75
N ALA A 168 19.50 0.05 -33.85
CA ALA A 168 18.94 1.16 -34.60
C ALA A 168 18.69 0.74 -36.05
N PRO A 169 17.65 1.21 -36.75
CA PRO A 169 17.47 1.00 -38.16
C PRO A 169 18.68 1.46 -38.96
N LEU A 170 18.94 0.84 -40.12
CA LEU A 170 20.09 1.18 -40.96
C LEU A 170 20.05 2.64 -41.41
N GLY A 171 21.08 3.40 -41.08
CA GLY A 171 21.23 4.82 -41.42
C GLY A 171 20.56 5.78 -40.40
N SER A 172 19.98 5.28 -39.32
CA SER A 172 19.35 6.10 -38.25
C SER A 172 20.25 6.32 -37.03
N ARG A 173 21.49 5.86 -37.02
CA ARG A 173 22.41 5.98 -35.88
C ARG A 173 22.60 7.42 -35.39
N THR A 174 22.53 8.39 -36.32
CA THR A 174 22.63 9.82 -36.01
C THR A 174 21.36 10.38 -35.29
N ASP A 175 20.26 9.64 -35.37
CA ASP A 175 18.97 10.01 -34.76
C ASP A 175 18.85 9.46 -33.34
N VAL A 176 19.79 8.60 -32.90
CA VAL A 176 19.89 8.13 -31.53
C VAL A 176 20.35 9.29 -30.65
N THR A 177 19.46 9.82 -29.89
CA THR A 177 19.75 10.93 -29.00
C THR A 177 20.30 10.45 -27.67
N ALA A 178 20.63 11.34 -26.80
CA ALA A 178 21.41 11.21 -25.58
C ALA A 178 21.18 9.91 -24.76
N MET A 179 22.29 9.24 -24.45
CA MET A 179 22.37 8.17 -23.47
C MET A 179 23.60 8.39 -22.58
N GLN A 180 23.44 9.29 -21.58
CA GLN A 180 24.53 9.66 -20.68
C GLN A 180 24.40 8.90 -19.36
N LEU A 181 25.36 8.04 -19.05
CA LEU A 181 25.47 7.40 -17.76
C LEU A 181 26.09 8.34 -16.73
N GLU A 182 25.44 8.47 -15.58
CA GLU A 182 25.91 9.18 -14.40
C GLU A 182 26.44 8.23 -13.33
N THR A 183 25.78 7.07 -13.19
CA THR A 183 26.12 6.11 -12.12
C THR A 183 26.12 4.68 -12.65
N VAL A 184 27.16 3.95 -12.22
CA VAL A 184 27.19 2.48 -12.33
C VAL A 184 27.31 1.92 -10.91
N THR A 185 26.31 1.15 -10.51
CA THR A 185 26.30 0.53 -9.18
C THR A 185 26.98 -0.84 -9.22
N HIS A 186 27.99 -1.02 -8.37
CA HIS A 186 28.62 -2.30 -8.07
C HIS A 186 27.95 -2.90 -6.83
N ALA A 187 27.15 -3.93 -7.00
CA ALA A 187 26.61 -4.65 -5.84
C ALA A 187 27.66 -5.57 -5.22
N TYR A 188 28.00 -5.31 -3.97
CA TYR A 188 28.91 -6.17 -3.17
C TYR A 188 28.16 -7.17 -2.29
N LYS A 189 26.83 -7.01 -2.14
CA LYS A 189 25.92 -7.99 -1.55
C LYS A 189 25.17 -8.73 -2.66
N ASP A 190 24.99 -10.03 -2.44
CA ASP A 190 24.26 -10.85 -3.42
C ASP A 190 22.76 -10.64 -3.27
N LEU A 191 22.09 -10.30 -4.38
CA LEU A 191 20.66 -10.07 -4.43
C LEU A 191 19.88 -11.27 -4.99
N PHE A 192 20.54 -12.22 -5.64
CA PHE A 192 19.91 -13.23 -6.47
C PHE A 192 20.21 -14.68 -6.07
N THR A 193 21.35 -14.94 -5.40
CA THR A 193 21.78 -16.31 -5.14
C THR A 193 21.18 -16.86 -3.86
N GLN A 194 20.64 -18.06 -3.95
CA GLN A 194 20.24 -18.84 -2.77
C GLN A 194 21.49 -19.33 -2.03
N SER A 195 21.75 -18.80 -0.86
CA SER A 195 22.68 -19.42 0.07
C SER A 195 22.02 -20.64 0.69
N LEU A 196 22.61 -21.82 0.47
CA LEU A 196 22.11 -23.10 1.00
C LEU A 196 21.94 -23.12 2.54
N ASP A 197 22.52 -22.15 3.24
CA ASP A 197 22.52 -22.07 4.71
C ASP A 197 21.49 -21.05 5.28
N LYS A 198 20.88 -20.16 4.46
CA LYS A 198 20.00 -19.07 4.96
C LYS A 198 18.71 -18.86 4.18
N GLY A 199 18.33 -19.71 3.26
CA GLY A 199 17.20 -19.46 2.36
C GLY A 199 17.53 -18.43 1.26
N LEU A 200 16.54 -18.02 0.47
CA LEU A 200 16.68 -16.92 -0.49
C LEU A 200 16.87 -15.62 0.28
N GLY A 201 17.97 -14.91 0.00
CA GLY A 201 18.23 -13.58 0.52
C GLY A 201 18.98 -13.54 1.85
N GLN A 202 19.03 -12.35 2.43
CA GLN A 202 19.86 -12.04 3.60
C GLN A 202 19.07 -11.80 4.88
N SER A 203 17.74 -11.93 4.83
CA SER A 203 16.89 -11.74 6.01
C SER A 203 17.06 -12.87 7.03
N GLY A 204 16.82 -12.57 8.29
CA GLY A 204 16.88 -13.54 9.39
C GLY A 204 15.89 -14.69 9.21
N SER A 205 16.19 -15.84 9.80
CA SER A 205 15.45 -17.09 9.60
C SER A 205 14.04 -17.10 10.22
N CYS A 206 13.67 -16.10 11.02
CA CYS A 206 12.33 -15.97 11.59
C CYS A 206 11.33 -15.34 10.59
N ASN A 207 11.83 -14.73 9.50
CA ASN A 207 10.98 -14.12 8.50
C ASN A 207 10.23 -15.18 7.68
N VAL A 208 8.92 -14.99 7.50
CA VAL A 208 8.02 -15.91 6.80
C VAL A 208 7.78 -15.41 5.37
N ASN A 209 7.92 -16.30 4.37
CA ASN A 209 7.62 -15.95 2.99
C ASN A 209 6.12 -15.73 2.77
N VAL A 210 5.74 -14.75 1.95
CA VAL A 210 4.33 -14.42 1.67
C VAL A 210 3.52 -15.55 1.05
N ASN A 211 4.15 -16.60 0.54
CA ASN A 211 3.49 -17.79 0.00
C ASN A 211 3.46 -18.96 1.00
N CYS A 212 3.74 -18.72 2.28
CA CYS A 212 3.55 -19.70 3.35
C CYS A 212 2.08 -19.76 3.79
N PRO A 213 1.62 -20.89 4.34
CA PRO A 213 0.24 -21.03 4.82
C PRO A 213 -0.19 -19.98 5.85
N GLU A 214 0.76 -19.45 6.63
CA GLU A 214 0.54 -18.42 7.62
C GLU A 214 0.04 -17.10 7.01
N ALA A 215 0.47 -16.81 5.78
CA ALA A 215 0.09 -15.61 5.04
C ALA A 215 -1.16 -15.82 4.14
N ALA A 216 -1.86 -16.95 4.27
CA ALA A 216 -3.05 -17.23 3.46
C ALA A 216 -4.13 -16.17 3.68
N GLY A 217 -4.78 -15.75 2.58
CA GLY A 217 -5.79 -14.71 2.56
C GLY A 217 -5.25 -13.28 2.41
N TRP A 218 -3.93 -13.11 2.23
CA TRP A 218 -3.28 -11.81 2.00
C TRP A 218 -2.77 -11.66 0.56
N GLU A 219 -3.31 -12.45 -0.36
CA GLU A 219 -2.88 -12.53 -1.76
C GLU A 219 -3.00 -11.19 -2.49
N ASP A 220 -4.05 -10.42 -2.21
CA ASP A 220 -4.26 -9.11 -2.82
C ASP A 220 -3.28 -8.09 -2.27
N GLN A 221 -3.18 -7.95 -0.94
CA GLN A 221 -2.33 -6.97 -0.29
C GLN A 221 -0.86 -7.15 -0.66
N ARG A 222 -0.37 -8.40 -0.81
CA ARG A 222 1.01 -8.67 -1.23
C ARG A 222 1.32 -8.13 -2.63
N ARG A 223 0.33 -8.08 -3.55
CA ARG A 223 0.50 -7.54 -4.91
C ARG A 223 0.71 -6.03 -4.93
N SER A 224 0.29 -5.31 -3.87
CA SER A 224 0.53 -3.89 -3.74
C SER A 224 1.97 -3.55 -3.34
N VAL A 225 2.65 -4.45 -2.62
CA VAL A 225 3.95 -4.17 -2.00
C VAL A 225 5.09 -4.38 -2.97
N ALA A 226 6.00 -3.42 -3.04
CA ALA A 226 7.20 -3.50 -3.84
C ALA A 226 8.44 -3.11 -3.03
N ARG A 227 9.57 -3.74 -3.37
CA ARG A 227 10.89 -3.32 -2.95
C ARG A 227 11.30 -2.09 -3.73
N ILE A 228 11.93 -1.13 -3.09
CA ILE A 228 12.48 0.06 -3.73
C ILE A 228 14.00 -0.07 -3.79
N VAL A 229 14.58 0.13 -4.97
CA VAL A 229 16.00 0.39 -5.15
C VAL A 229 16.18 1.91 -5.13
N VAL A 230 16.70 2.42 -4.04
CA VAL A 230 16.90 3.83 -3.78
C VAL A 230 18.26 4.25 -4.33
N ASN A 231 18.28 5.20 -5.27
CA ASN A 231 19.51 5.74 -5.90
C ASN A 231 20.51 4.66 -6.37
N GLY A 232 20.01 3.50 -6.77
CA GLY A 232 20.81 2.40 -7.30
C GLY A 232 21.46 1.48 -6.26
N ASN A 233 21.59 1.85 -5.00
CA ASN A 233 22.43 1.12 -4.03
C ASN A 233 21.86 0.86 -2.63
N ASP A 234 20.71 1.43 -2.30
CA ASP A 234 20.02 1.22 -1.01
C ASP A 234 18.63 0.59 -1.20
N HIS A 235 18.05 0.06 -0.12
CA HIS A 235 16.72 -0.56 -0.12
C HIS A 235 15.75 0.11 0.80
N CYS A 236 14.53 0.26 0.33
CA CYS A 236 13.32 0.50 1.10
C CYS A 236 12.18 -0.38 0.58
N THR A 237 11.05 -0.32 1.23
CA THR A 237 9.80 -0.96 0.84
C THR A 237 8.70 0.10 0.73
N GLY A 238 7.64 -0.20 0.01
CA GLY A 238 6.43 0.61 -0.01
C GLY A 238 5.30 -0.14 -0.68
N ALA A 239 4.16 0.52 -0.87
CA ALA A 239 2.98 -0.11 -1.45
C ALA A 239 2.21 0.84 -2.38
N LEU A 240 1.63 0.29 -3.45
CA LEU A 240 0.58 0.95 -4.21
C LEU A 240 -0.62 1.17 -3.29
N ILE A 241 -1.14 2.39 -3.29
CA ILE A 241 -2.26 2.80 -2.45
C ILE A 241 -3.39 3.36 -3.30
N ASN A 242 -4.62 2.94 -3.01
CA ASN A 242 -5.82 3.32 -3.75
C ASN A 242 -6.21 4.78 -3.46
N ASN A 243 -6.98 5.38 -4.34
CA ASN A 243 -7.64 6.67 -4.15
C ASN A 243 -9.16 6.54 -4.38
N THR A 244 -9.93 7.51 -3.92
CA THR A 244 -11.41 7.47 -4.03
C THR A 244 -11.94 7.50 -5.47
N GLY A 245 -11.06 7.72 -6.47
CA GLY A 245 -11.39 7.59 -7.90
C GLY A 245 -11.39 6.17 -8.41
N ASN A 246 -10.74 5.22 -7.72
CA ASN A 246 -10.49 3.85 -8.17
C ASN A 246 -9.98 3.81 -9.63
N ASP A 247 -9.03 4.68 -9.96
CA ASP A 247 -8.59 4.95 -11.33
C ASP A 247 -7.21 4.39 -11.66
N ALA A 248 -6.65 3.56 -10.76
CA ALA A 248 -5.30 3.00 -10.88
C ALA A 248 -4.18 4.04 -11.01
N THR A 249 -4.42 5.30 -10.61
CA THR A 249 -3.32 6.27 -10.48
C THR A 249 -2.22 5.66 -9.63
N PRO A 250 -0.96 5.58 -10.11
CA PRO A 250 0.08 4.76 -9.49
C PRO A 250 0.69 5.45 -8.26
N TYR A 251 -0.16 5.80 -7.30
CA TYR A 251 0.28 6.32 -6.01
C TYR A 251 1.00 5.24 -5.21
N PHE A 252 2.13 5.60 -4.64
CA PHE A 252 3.00 4.68 -3.92
C PHE A 252 3.41 5.27 -2.57
N LEU A 253 2.96 4.65 -1.48
CA LEU A 253 3.26 5.08 -0.11
C LEU A 253 4.54 4.42 0.38
N THR A 254 5.44 5.21 0.96
CA THR A 254 6.68 4.75 1.59
C THR A 254 7.08 5.69 2.75
N ALA A 255 8.29 5.54 3.29
CA ALA A 255 8.79 6.36 4.38
C ALA A 255 9.52 7.62 3.90
N ASN A 256 9.36 8.73 4.64
CA ASN A 256 10.07 9.97 4.38
C ASN A 256 11.59 9.85 4.55
N HIS A 257 12.07 9.05 5.51
CA HIS A 257 13.51 8.84 5.69
C HIS A 257 14.17 8.06 4.53
N CYS A 258 13.38 7.39 3.67
CA CYS A 258 13.87 6.82 2.40
C CYS A 258 14.19 7.88 1.35
N LEU A 259 13.66 9.12 1.49
CA LEU A 259 13.86 10.22 0.54
C LEU A 259 15.32 10.72 0.54
N THR A 260 16.21 9.89 0.01
CA THR A 260 17.59 10.27 -0.24
C THR A 260 17.81 10.44 -1.74
N GLY A 261 18.56 11.45 -2.14
CA GLY A 261 18.86 11.75 -3.54
C GLY A 261 17.62 12.15 -4.37
N ASN A 262 17.54 11.63 -5.59
CA ASN A 262 16.50 11.98 -6.55
C ASN A 262 15.53 10.80 -6.76
N VAL A 263 14.28 10.94 -6.38
CA VAL A 263 13.25 9.89 -6.52
C VAL A 263 12.98 9.49 -7.98
N SER A 264 13.36 10.34 -8.94
CA SER A 264 13.27 9.98 -10.37
C SER A 264 14.24 8.88 -10.79
N ASN A 265 15.25 8.58 -9.95
CA ASN A 265 16.24 7.53 -10.14
C ASN A 265 15.88 6.23 -9.41
N TRP A 266 14.74 6.18 -8.71
CA TRP A 266 14.34 4.99 -7.99
C TRP A 266 13.77 3.94 -8.95
N VAL A 267 13.93 2.66 -8.57
CA VAL A 267 13.30 1.54 -9.27
C VAL A 267 12.44 0.77 -8.30
N PHE A 268 11.20 0.54 -8.69
CA PHE A 268 10.18 -0.17 -7.91
C PHE A 268 10.10 -1.60 -8.42
N TRP A 269 10.42 -2.52 -7.54
CA TRP A 269 10.63 -3.93 -7.86
C TRP A 269 9.45 -4.74 -7.34
N PHE A 270 8.46 -4.98 -8.20
CA PHE A 270 7.26 -5.75 -7.93
C PHE A 270 7.52 -7.26 -8.04
N ASN A 271 6.66 -8.06 -7.46
CA ASN A 271 6.64 -9.52 -7.56
C ASN A 271 7.95 -10.22 -7.14
N TRP A 272 8.86 -9.49 -6.45
CA TRP A 272 10.06 -10.06 -5.87
C TRP A 272 9.68 -10.91 -4.65
N GLU A 273 9.17 -12.11 -4.90
CA GLU A 273 8.65 -13.01 -3.90
C GLU A 273 8.93 -14.48 -4.25
N SER A 274 8.92 -15.33 -3.24
CA SER A 274 9.06 -16.76 -3.46
C SER A 274 7.81 -17.34 -4.14
N PRO A 275 7.96 -18.23 -5.14
CA PRO A 275 6.80 -18.91 -5.71
C PRO A 275 6.14 -19.92 -4.75
N THR A 276 6.85 -20.33 -3.71
CA THR A 276 6.39 -21.28 -2.69
C THR A 276 6.93 -20.89 -1.32
N CYS A 277 6.38 -21.48 -0.24
CA CYS A 277 6.87 -21.22 1.12
C CYS A 277 8.36 -21.56 1.29
N ASN A 278 8.82 -22.64 0.69
CA ASN A 278 10.23 -23.07 0.70
C ASN A 278 10.76 -23.08 -0.73
N PRO A 279 11.23 -21.95 -1.24
CA PRO A 279 11.63 -21.83 -2.63
C PRO A 279 12.92 -22.62 -2.90
N THR A 280 12.97 -23.22 -4.09
CA THR A 280 14.15 -23.89 -4.64
C THR A 280 14.67 -23.20 -5.89
N GLN A 281 14.02 -22.14 -6.33
CA GLN A 281 14.31 -21.38 -7.54
C GLN A 281 14.26 -19.87 -7.25
N ASN A 282 14.94 -19.09 -8.08
CA ASN A 282 14.84 -17.64 -8.04
C ASN A 282 13.40 -17.20 -8.38
N SER A 283 12.97 -16.13 -7.75
CA SER A 283 11.71 -15.45 -8.07
C SER A 283 11.85 -14.73 -9.42
N SER A 284 10.78 -14.72 -10.19
CA SER A 284 10.60 -13.70 -11.22
C SER A 284 10.34 -12.35 -10.54
N TYR A 285 10.58 -11.26 -11.23
CA TYR A 285 10.28 -9.92 -10.73
C TYR A 285 10.05 -8.95 -11.87
N ASP A 286 9.30 -7.90 -11.55
CA ASP A 286 8.85 -6.88 -12.49
C ASP A 286 9.28 -5.50 -11.98
N GLY A 287 9.62 -4.59 -12.86
CA GLY A 287 10.17 -3.31 -12.46
C GLY A 287 9.54 -2.10 -13.13
N VAL A 288 9.30 -1.06 -12.34
CA VAL A 288 8.93 0.28 -12.80
C VAL A 288 10.04 1.25 -12.41
N SER A 289 10.47 2.10 -13.33
CA SER A 289 11.56 3.06 -13.12
C SER A 289 11.03 4.48 -12.97
N GLY A 290 11.48 5.16 -11.91
CA GLY A 290 11.25 6.58 -11.66
C GLY A 290 9.92 6.90 -11.01
N SER A 291 9.92 8.01 -10.29
CA SER A 291 8.75 8.57 -9.62
C SER A 291 8.86 10.08 -9.44
N THR A 292 7.76 10.68 -8.98
CA THR A 292 7.69 12.07 -8.55
C THR A 292 7.22 12.11 -7.10
N LEU A 293 7.86 12.90 -6.25
CA LEU A 293 7.40 13.14 -4.88
C LEU A 293 6.18 14.06 -4.90
N LEU A 294 5.07 13.61 -4.36
CA LEU A 294 3.82 14.37 -4.25
C LEU A 294 3.67 15.03 -2.88
N ALA A 295 3.85 14.25 -1.81
CA ALA A 295 3.72 14.72 -0.44
C ALA A 295 4.64 13.95 0.51
N SER A 296 5.06 14.62 1.60
CA SER A 296 5.78 13.98 2.68
C SER A 296 5.63 14.75 4.00
N CYS A 297 5.74 14.03 5.12
CA CYS A 297 5.77 14.66 6.44
C CYS A 297 6.70 13.89 7.37
N SER A 298 7.72 14.59 7.88
CA SER A 298 8.71 13.99 8.77
C SER A 298 8.16 13.62 10.15
N SER A 299 7.03 14.21 10.57
CA SER A 299 6.43 13.93 11.89
C SER A 299 5.83 12.53 11.98
N SER A 300 5.23 12.04 10.91
CA SER A 300 4.73 10.66 10.75
C SER A 300 5.60 9.82 9.82
N ASP A 301 6.67 10.42 9.30
CA ASP A 301 7.62 9.76 8.40
C ASP A 301 7.02 9.23 7.10
N PHE A 302 5.91 9.80 6.59
CA PHE A 302 5.36 9.35 5.32
C PHE A 302 5.96 10.08 4.12
N ALA A 303 6.05 9.37 3.00
CA ALA A 303 6.23 9.92 1.66
C ALA A 303 5.25 9.26 0.69
N LEU A 304 4.54 10.08 -0.08
CA LEU A 304 3.70 9.66 -1.18
C LEU A 304 4.36 10.02 -2.49
N LEU A 305 4.55 9.02 -3.32
CA LEU A 305 5.10 9.15 -4.67
C LEU A 305 4.01 8.87 -5.70
N GLU A 306 4.19 9.40 -6.91
CA GLU A 306 3.51 8.93 -8.11
C GLU A 306 4.57 8.27 -9.00
N LEU A 307 4.37 7.01 -9.36
CA LEU A 307 5.28 6.33 -10.28
C LEU A 307 5.21 6.99 -11.65
N SER A 308 6.33 7.02 -12.37
CA SER A 308 6.45 7.74 -13.64
C SER A 308 5.68 7.12 -14.80
N GLN A 309 5.08 5.98 -14.59
CA GLN A 309 4.25 5.25 -15.54
C GLN A 309 3.28 4.33 -14.78
N GLU A 310 2.18 4.00 -15.42
CA GLU A 310 1.24 3.01 -14.90
C GLU A 310 1.94 1.67 -14.67
N VAL A 311 1.52 0.94 -13.63
CA VAL A 311 2.00 -0.42 -13.41
C VAL A 311 1.28 -1.34 -14.38
N PRO A 312 1.98 -2.06 -15.26
CA PRO A 312 1.36 -2.92 -16.26
C PRO A 312 0.41 -3.95 -15.64
N LEU A 313 -0.74 -4.19 -16.27
CA LEU A 313 -1.73 -5.15 -15.78
C LEU A 313 -1.18 -6.59 -15.70
N GLU A 314 -0.22 -6.94 -16.56
CA GLU A 314 0.49 -8.22 -16.52
C GLU A 314 1.34 -8.42 -15.26
N TYR A 315 1.70 -7.35 -14.54
CA TYR A 315 2.33 -7.44 -13.20
C TYR A 315 1.33 -7.79 -12.11
N ASN A 316 0.06 -7.88 -12.47
CA ASN A 316 -1.05 -8.16 -11.58
C ASN A 316 -1.08 -7.22 -10.35
N PRO A 317 -1.05 -5.88 -10.56
CA PRO A 317 -1.00 -4.93 -9.47
C PRO A 317 -2.30 -4.95 -8.65
N TYR A 318 -2.18 -4.56 -7.38
CA TYR A 318 -3.29 -4.28 -6.49
C TYR A 318 -3.02 -2.95 -5.79
N TYR A 319 -4.00 -2.08 -5.76
CA TYR A 319 -3.92 -0.81 -5.06
C TYR A 319 -4.56 -0.98 -3.69
N ALA A 320 -3.75 -1.04 -2.64
CA ALA A 320 -4.24 -1.34 -1.29
C ALA A 320 -5.18 -0.25 -0.76
N GLY A 321 -6.23 -0.66 -0.09
CA GLY A 321 -7.12 0.23 0.64
C GLY A 321 -6.43 0.87 1.84
N TRP A 322 -7.05 1.88 2.44
CA TRP A 322 -6.49 2.61 3.56
C TRP A 322 -7.56 3.00 4.58
N SER A 323 -7.12 3.29 5.81
CA SER A 323 -7.95 3.89 6.84
C SER A 323 -7.25 5.10 7.47
N ALA A 324 -7.87 6.26 7.36
CA ALA A 324 -7.50 7.49 8.05
C ALA A 324 -8.21 7.64 9.40
N VAL A 325 -8.91 6.61 9.86
CA VAL A 325 -9.53 6.59 11.19
C VAL A 325 -8.44 6.40 12.24
N ASN A 326 -8.43 7.26 13.28
CA ASN A 326 -7.43 7.17 14.35
C ASN A 326 -7.85 6.17 15.45
N THR A 327 -8.28 4.98 15.03
CA THR A 327 -8.58 3.85 15.91
C THR A 327 -7.47 2.82 15.78
N ALA A 328 -6.97 2.31 16.90
CA ALA A 328 -5.90 1.33 16.89
C ALA A 328 -6.36 0.03 16.23
N PRO A 329 -5.58 -0.55 15.30
CA PRO A 329 -5.88 -1.86 14.75
C PRO A 329 -5.86 -2.92 15.87
N THR A 330 -6.78 -3.87 15.81
CA THR A 330 -6.91 -4.96 16.80
C THR A 330 -5.96 -6.11 16.52
N SER A 331 -5.41 -6.16 15.33
CA SER A 331 -4.30 -7.02 14.90
C SER A 331 -3.58 -6.34 13.75
N ALA A 332 -2.35 -6.68 13.51
CA ALA A 332 -1.53 -6.03 12.51
C ALA A 332 -0.80 -7.03 11.60
N VAL A 333 -0.68 -6.66 10.32
CA VAL A 333 0.12 -7.40 9.34
C VAL A 333 1.09 -6.44 8.66
N GLY A 334 2.36 -6.84 8.63
CA GLY A 334 3.41 -6.22 7.81
C GLY A 334 3.72 -7.07 6.59
N ILE A 335 3.79 -6.47 5.40
CA ILE A 335 4.30 -7.12 4.19
C ILE A 335 5.46 -6.27 3.69
N HIS A 336 6.66 -6.86 3.59
CA HIS A 336 7.89 -6.07 3.46
C HIS A 336 9.05 -6.85 2.81
N HIS A 337 10.17 -6.15 2.56
CA HIS A 337 11.39 -6.69 1.99
C HIS A 337 12.57 -6.50 2.97
N PRO A 338 12.66 -7.31 4.05
CA PRO A 338 13.72 -7.19 5.03
C PRO A 338 15.07 -7.50 4.40
N SER A 339 16.08 -6.69 4.66
CA SER A 339 17.43 -6.79 4.06
C SER A 339 17.44 -6.80 2.51
N GLY A 340 16.36 -6.29 1.86
CA GLY A 340 16.14 -6.38 0.43
C GLY A 340 15.83 -7.79 -0.08
N ASP A 341 15.54 -8.73 0.80
CA ASP A 341 15.16 -10.10 0.48
C ASP A 341 13.81 -10.17 -0.27
N ILE A 342 13.47 -11.37 -0.74
CA ILE A 342 12.14 -11.67 -1.25
C ILE A 342 11.08 -11.30 -0.20
N LYS A 343 9.89 -10.98 -0.70
CA LYS A 343 8.77 -10.47 0.09
C LYS A 343 8.43 -11.38 1.27
N LYS A 344 8.32 -10.81 2.46
CA LYS A 344 8.02 -11.47 3.72
C LYS A 344 6.72 -10.95 4.31
N TRP A 345 6.17 -11.73 5.21
CA TRP A 345 4.94 -11.48 5.94
C TRP A 345 5.20 -11.58 7.45
N SER A 346 4.70 -10.61 8.21
CA SER A 346 4.77 -10.58 9.67
C SER A 346 3.40 -10.32 10.25
N TYR A 347 3.09 -10.88 11.41
CA TYR A 347 1.79 -10.81 12.04
C TYR A 347 1.92 -10.56 13.55
N ASP A 348 1.04 -9.70 14.06
CA ASP A 348 0.77 -9.48 15.47
C ASP A 348 -0.76 -9.59 15.70
N GLY A 349 -1.18 -10.48 16.59
CA GLY A 349 -2.58 -10.71 16.95
C GLY A 349 -3.09 -9.77 18.03
N ASP A 350 -2.23 -8.97 18.61
CA ASP A 350 -2.57 -8.00 19.63
C ASP A 350 -2.84 -6.61 19.04
N ALA A 351 -3.57 -5.78 19.79
CA ALA A 351 -3.89 -4.43 19.35
C ALA A 351 -2.64 -3.54 19.41
N SER A 352 -2.34 -2.87 18.30
CA SER A 352 -1.29 -1.84 18.29
C SER A 352 -1.64 -0.69 19.23
N VAL A 353 -0.63 0.01 19.73
CA VAL A 353 -0.84 1.16 20.62
C VAL A 353 -0.49 2.47 19.96
N SER A 354 -1.14 3.56 20.37
CA SER A 354 -0.82 4.89 19.88
C SER A 354 0.47 5.38 20.54
N SER A 355 1.46 5.79 19.75
CA SER A 355 2.80 6.16 20.20
C SER A 355 3.39 7.30 19.36
N GLU A 356 4.64 7.66 19.64
CA GLU A 356 5.39 8.67 18.89
C GLU A 356 6.85 8.22 18.68
N TRP A 357 7.46 8.71 17.60
CA TRP A 357 8.86 8.45 17.33
C TRP A 357 9.78 9.13 18.35
N GLY A 358 10.70 8.34 18.92
CA GLY A 358 11.68 8.85 19.87
C GLY A 358 11.35 8.64 21.35
N GLY A 359 10.15 8.17 21.71
CA GLY A 359 9.72 7.58 23.01
C GLY A 359 10.14 8.20 24.36
N TRP A 360 10.91 9.28 24.36
CA TRP A 360 11.46 9.94 25.53
C TRP A 360 10.89 11.35 25.69
N GLY A 361 9.65 11.41 26.03
CA GLY A 361 8.97 12.64 26.32
C GLY A 361 7.63 12.70 25.59
N ASN A 362 6.60 12.67 26.36
CA ASN A 362 5.22 12.85 25.95
C ASN A 362 5.05 14.18 25.19
N SER A 363 5.36 14.20 23.89
CA SER A 363 5.07 15.38 23.05
C SER A 363 3.56 15.49 22.79
N GLY A 364 2.81 14.43 23.10
CA GLY A 364 1.36 14.37 22.95
C GLY A 364 0.89 14.31 21.49
N THR A 365 1.79 14.02 20.55
CA THR A 365 1.47 14.06 19.12
C THR A 365 0.89 12.75 18.60
N ASN A 366 1.11 11.61 19.27
CA ASN A 366 0.55 10.29 18.91
C ASN A 366 0.60 10.01 17.39
N THR A 367 1.75 10.24 16.78
CA THR A 367 1.95 10.21 15.32
C THR A 367 2.10 8.81 14.74
N HIS A 368 2.30 7.79 15.60
CA HIS A 368 2.63 6.43 15.21
C HIS A 368 1.71 5.39 15.84
N TRP A 369 1.53 4.30 15.11
CA TRP A 369 1.14 3.02 15.68
C TRP A 369 2.41 2.29 16.13
N GLU A 370 2.39 1.71 17.32
CA GLU A 370 3.45 0.86 17.83
C GLU A 370 2.94 -0.57 17.90
N VAL A 371 3.56 -1.45 17.15
CA VAL A 371 3.46 -2.91 17.26
C VAL A 371 4.47 -3.30 18.32
N LEU A 372 3.99 -3.80 19.46
CA LEU A 372 4.84 -4.02 20.64
C LEU A 372 5.82 -5.17 20.46
N ASP A 373 5.38 -6.22 19.82
CA ASP A 373 6.14 -7.40 19.41
C ASP A 373 5.46 -8.08 18.22
N TRP A 374 6.15 -8.95 17.52
CA TRP A 374 5.60 -9.71 16.41
C TRP A 374 5.42 -11.17 16.84
N ASP A 375 4.17 -11.67 16.78
CA ASP A 375 3.87 -13.10 17.01
C ASP A 375 4.56 -13.99 15.97
N ILE A 376 4.61 -13.53 14.72
CA ILE A 376 5.19 -14.27 13.58
C ILE A 376 5.98 -13.30 12.71
N GLY A 377 7.22 -13.69 12.40
CA GLY A 377 8.10 -12.85 11.58
C GLY A 377 8.73 -11.71 12.37
N THR A 378 9.17 -10.69 11.68
CA THR A 378 9.71 -9.43 12.25
C THR A 378 9.95 -8.44 11.12
N THR A 379 10.47 -7.24 11.41
CA THR A 379 11.05 -6.35 10.39
C THR A 379 12.56 -6.26 10.51
N GLU A 380 13.23 -5.84 9.44
CA GLU A 380 14.67 -5.58 9.43
C GLU A 380 14.97 -4.34 8.59
N GLY A 381 16.22 -3.90 8.54
CA GLY A 381 16.65 -2.84 7.62
C GLY A 381 16.24 -3.19 6.19
N GLY A 382 15.71 -2.21 5.43
CA GLY A 382 15.09 -2.43 4.11
C GLY A 382 13.58 -2.60 4.15
N SER A 383 12.98 -2.98 5.30
CA SER A 383 11.53 -2.97 5.51
C SER A 383 10.95 -1.56 5.61
N SER A 384 11.79 -0.54 5.80
CA SER A 384 11.43 0.89 5.88
C SER A 384 10.39 1.30 4.82
N GLY A 385 9.30 1.92 5.25
CA GLY A 385 8.20 2.34 4.39
C GLY A 385 7.18 1.25 4.05
N SER A 386 7.38 0.01 4.51
CA SER A 386 6.39 -1.06 4.31
C SER A 386 5.06 -0.73 4.98
N PRO A 387 3.93 -1.14 4.38
CA PRO A 387 2.61 -0.89 4.93
C PRO A 387 2.35 -1.73 6.19
N LEU A 388 1.65 -1.13 7.15
CA LEU A 388 0.94 -1.82 8.23
C LEU A 388 -0.52 -1.94 7.84
N PHE A 389 -1.01 -3.16 7.74
CA PHE A 389 -2.41 -3.44 7.49
C PHE A 389 -3.15 -3.75 8.79
N ASP A 390 -4.38 -3.28 8.89
CA ASP A 390 -5.31 -3.63 9.98
C ASP A 390 -6.01 -4.98 9.71
N GLN A 391 -6.87 -5.39 10.64
CA GLN A 391 -7.71 -6.60 10.55
C GLN A 391 -8.68 -6.59 9.34
N ASN A 392 -8.93 -5.42 8.74
CA ASN A 392 -9.77 -5.25 7.55
C ASN A 392 -8.94 -5.14 6.27
N LYS A 393 -7.62 -5.43 6.35
CA LYS A 393 -6.68 -5.43 5.23
C LYS A 393 -6.45 -4.05 4.59
N ARG A 394 -6.66 -2.97 5.36
CA ARG A 394 -6.43 -1.59 4.96
C ARG A 394 -5.12 -1.07 5.54
N ILE A 395 -4.39 -0.27 4.77
CA ILE A 395 -3.17 0.39 5.25
C ILE A 395 -3.57 1.43 6.30
N VAL A 396 -3.02 1.30 7.51
CA VAL A 396 -3.19 2.23 8.63
C VAL A 396 -1.90 2.99 8.96
N GLY A 397 -0.78 2.57 8.39
CA GLY A 397 0.52 3.21 8.59
C GLY A 397 1.60 2.65 7.66
N GLN A 398 2.79 3.29 7.68
CA GLN A 398 4.00 2.82 7.02
C GLN A 398 5.17 2.78 8.00
N LEU A 399 6.06 1.80 7.86
CA LEU A 399 7.16 1.56 8.79
C LEU A 399 8.16 2.73 8.83
N HIS A 400 8.24 3.41 9.96
CA HIS A 400 9.33 4.32 10.29
C HIS A 400 10.54 3.52 10.76
N GLY A 401 10.32 2.50 11.58
CA GLY A 401 11.32 1.57 12.09
C GLY A 401 11.10 1.23 13.55
N GLY A 402 12.05 0.54 14.13
CA GLY A 402 12.00 0.07 15.51
C GLY A 402 13.26 -0.64 15.90
N ALA A 403 13.16 -1.51 16.91
CA ALA A 403 14.24 -2.35 17.37
C ALA A 403 13.92 -3.84 17.21
N ALA A 404 12.79 -4.17 16.56
CA ALA A 404 12.43 -5.54 16.26
C ALA A 404 13.46 -6.20 15.34
N LEU A 405 13.80 -7.43 15.63
CA LEU A 405 14.65 -8.30 14.82
C LEU A 405 14.48 -9.77 15.26
N CYS A 406 14.93 -10.71 14.45
CA CYS A 406 14.85 -12.12 14.82
C CYS A 406 15.48 -12.40 16.20
N GLY A 407 14.66 -12.95 17.11
CA GLY A 407 15.10 -13.39 18.43
C GLY A 407 14.98 -12.35 19.54
N ASN A 408 14.28 -11.25 19.29
CA ASN A 408 13.88 -10.32 20.36
C ASN A 408 12.37 -10.01 20.27
N ASP A 409 11.83 -9.43 21.34
CA ASP A 409 10.43 -9.00 21.47
C ASP A 409 10.40 -7.46 21.60
N PHE A 410 11.08 -6.74 20.69
CA PHE A 410 11.10 -5.28 20.67
C PHE A 410 10.11 -4.75 19.65
N SER A 411 9.68 -3.51 19.87
CA SER A 411 8.62 -2.87 19.08
C SER A 411 9.11 -2.26 17.78
N ASP A 412 8.15 -2.12 16.87
CA ASP A 412 8.24 -1.32 15.65
C ASP A 412 7.20 -0.20 15.64
N LEU A 413 7.56 0.93 15.04
CA LEU A 413 6.71 2.10 14.93
C LEU A 413 6.37 2.40 13.46
N TYR A 414 5.08 2.57 13.23
CA TYR A 414 4.51 2.88 11.91
C TYR A 414 3.86 4.27 11.95
N GLY A 415 4.25 5.17 11.06
CA GLY A 415 3.60 6.48 10.92
C GLY A 415 2.14 6.30 10.52
N LYS A 416 1.22 6.92 11.27
CA LYS A 416 -0.22 6.75 11.06
C LYS A 416 -0.70 7.41 9.78
N VAL A 417 -1.49 6.70 8.97
CA VAL A 417 -2.27 7.30 7.88
C VAL A 417 -3.18 8.40 8.42
N ALA A 418 -3.84 8.15 9.55
CA ALA A 418 -4.71 9.12 10.21
C ALA A 418 -4.03 10.46 10.55
N TYR A 419 -2.76 10.44 10.94
CA TYR A 419 -1.97 11.65 11.18
C TYR A 419 -1.46 12.26 9.88
N SER A 420 -1.06 11.43 8.92
CA SER A 420 -0.55 11.83 7.61
C SER A 420 -1.64 12.42 6.72
N TRP A 421 -2.91 12.19 7.05
CA TRP A 421 -4.08 12.61 6.28
C TRP A 421 -4.05 14.12 6.02
N ASP A 422 -3.83 14.90 7.08
CA ASP A 422 -3.73 16.36 7.03
C ASP A 422 -2.52 16.91 7.84
N CYS A 423 -1.40 16.18 7.82
CA CYS A 423 -0.20 16.42 8.64
C CYS A 423 0.29 17.89 8.61
N GLN A 424 0.18 18.56 7.46
CA GLN A 424 0.56 19.96 7.27
C GLN A 424 -0.53 20.74 6.55
N SER A 425 -0.49 22.07 6.66
CA SER A 425 -1.45 22.93 5.96
C SER A 425 -1.21 23.03 4.45
N GLN A 426 -0.05 22.61 3.97
CA GLN A 426 0.33 22.64 2.54
C GLN A 426 0.03 21.27 1.90
N ASN A 427 -0.40 21.27 0.65
CA ASN A 427 -0.73 20.04 -0.09
C ASN A 427 0.44 19.04 -0.13
N SER A 428 1.67 19.53 -0.20
CA SER A 428 2.87 18.69 -0.20
C SER A 428 3.17 17.97 1.13
N GLY A 429 2.34 18.15 2.14
CA GLY A 429 2.51 17.55 3.47
C GLY A 429 1.27 16.80 3.95
N ARG A 430 0.37 16.35 3.05
CA ARG A 430 -0.89 15.69 3.43
C ARG A 430 -1.32 14.67 2.38
N LEU A 431 -1.96 13.58 2.84
CA LEU A 431 -2.40 12.49 1.98
C LEU A 431 -3.78 12.73 1.35
N ASP A 432 -4.71 13.38 2.06
CA ASP A 432 -6.11 13.54 1.65
C ASP A 432 -6.28 14.18 0.26
N ILE A 433 -5.42 15.11 -0.12
CA ILE A 433 -5.44 15.78 -1.42
C ILE A 433 -5.31 14.79 -2.60
N TYR A 434 -4.54 13.71 -2.38
CA TYR A 434 -4.26 12.71 -3.41
C TYR A 434 -5.14 11.47 -3.27
N LEU A 435 -5.40 11.02 -2.04
CA LEU A 435 -6.16 9.80 -1.80
C LEU A 435 -7.68 10.05 -1.79
N ASP A 436 -8.13 11.29 -1.59
CA ASP A 436 -9.52 11.73 -1.78
C ASP A 436 -9.64 12.91 -2.75
N PRO A 437 -9.22 12.75 -4.04
CA PRO A 437 -9.17 13.85 -5.02
C PRO A 437 -10.56 14.47 -5.29
N ASN A 438 -11.62 13.74 -5.03
CA ASN A 438 -13.00 14.19 -5.21
C ASN A 438 -13.57 14.89 -3.96
N ASN A 439 -12.78 14.96 -2.86
CA ASN A 439 -13.20 15.52 -1.59
C ASN A 439 -14.52 14.89 -1.09
N SER A 440 -14.59 13.57 -1.18
CA SER A 440 -15.76 12.76 -0.79
C SER A 440 -15.99 12.78 0.72
N GLY A 441 -14.92 13.03 1.50
CA GLY A 441 -14.92 13.00 2.96
C GLY A 441 -14.83 11.59 3.53
N LEU A 442 -14.52 10.59 2.69
CA LEU A 442 -14.25 9.23 3.15
C LEU A 442 -13.00 9.20 4.03
N THR A 443 -13.09 8.47 5.14
CA THR A 443 -11.97 8.23 6.06
C THR A 443 -11.42 6.81 5.95
N LEU A 444 -12.03 5.98 5.12
CA LEU A 444 -11.59 4.62 4.81
C LEU A 444 -12.00 4.25 3.38
N LEU A 445 -11.19 3.44 2.75
CA LEU A 445 -11.40 2.94 1.39
C LEU A 445 -10.82 1.54 1.27
N ASP A 446 -11.55 0.65 0.58
CA ASP A 446 -11.03 -0.67 0.26
C ASP A 446 -10.05 -0.64 -0.90
N GLY A 447 -9.31 -1.71 -1.08
CA GLY A 447 -8.37 -1.81 -2.18
C GLY A 447 -9.05 -1.95 -3.52
N PHE A 448 -8.29 -1.68 -4.56
CA PHE A 448 -8.73 -1.73 -5.95
C PHE A 448 -7.85 -2.69 -6.76
N ASP A 449 -8.50 -3.63 -7.44
CA ASP A 449 -7.86 -4.55 -8.38
C ASP A 449 -8.23 -4.16 -9.81
N PRO A 450 -7.32 -3.57 -10.60
CA PRO A 450 -7.61 -3.18 -11.97
C PRO A 450 -7.83 -4.37 -12.91
N ASN A 451 -7.48 -5.59 -12.47
CA ASN A 451 -7.75 -6.83 -13.21
C ASN A 451 -9.07 -7.50 -12.77
N SER A 452 -9.76 -6.95 -11.78
CA SER A 452 -11.06 -7.50 -11.37
C SER A 452 -12.12 -7.27 -12.44
N ASP A 453 -13.11 -8.14 -12.47
CA ASP A 453 -14.29 -7.93 -13.30
C ASP A 453 -14.96 -6.59 -12.91
N VAL A 454 -15.25 -5.78 -13.91
CA VAL A 454 -15.96 -4.50 -13.72
C VAL A 454 -17.45 -4.76 -13.85
N TYR A 455 -18.18 -4.53 -12.77
CA TYR A 455 -19.62 -4.74 -12.70
C TYR A 455 -20.36 -3.42 -12.89
N ALA A 456 -21.51 -3.45 -13.57
CA ALA A 456 -22.34 -2.26 -13.74
C ALA A 456 -23.15 -1.99 -12.47
N ASN A 457 -23.70 -3.03 -11.87
CA ASN A 457 -24.56 -2.98 -10.69
C ASN A 457 -23.91 -3.80 -9.54
N ASP A 458 -23.12 -3.12 -8.72
CA ASP A 458 -22.44 -3.70 -7.58
C ASP A 458 -22.61 -2.77 -6.36
N ALA A 459 -23.35 -3.23 -5.35
CA ALA A 459 -23.54 -2.52 -4.11
C ALA A 459 -22.78 -3.25 -2.99
N MET A 460 -21.70 -2.66 -2.51
CA MET A 460 -20.84 -3.26 -1.50
C MET A 460 -21.27 -2.86 -0.09
N ALA A 461 -21.30 -3.83 0.82
CA ALA A 461 -21.35 -3.60 2.25
C ALA A 461 -19.92 -3.32 2.76
N GLY A 462 -19.59 -2.05 3.01
CA GLY A 462 -18.26 -1.63 3.44
C GLY A 462 -17.97 -2.02 4.89
N GLU A 463 -18.46 -1.27 5.84
CA GLU A 463 -18.20 -1.50 7.26
C GLU A 463 -19.47 -1.32 8.10
N VAL A 464 -19.58 -2.09 9.19
CA VAL A 464 -20.60 -1.89 10.23
C VAL A 464 -20.00 -1.04 11.33
N LEU A 465 -20.60 0.12 11.59
CA LEU A 465 -20.17 1.10 12.58
C LEU A 465 -21.11 1.13 13.79
N GLY A 466 -20.71 1.87 14.86
CA GLY A 466 -21.51 2.15 16.05
C GLY A 466 -21.23 1.22 17.22
N PHE A 467 -20.29 0.31 17.11
CA PHE A 467 -19.96 -0.68 18.12
C PHE A 467 -18.58 -0.47 18.79
N GLU A 468 -17.99 0.70 18.66
CA GLU A 468 -16.61 1.00 19.10
C GLU A 468 -16.46 0.99 20.64
N ASP A 469 -17.55 1.19 21.39
CA ASP A 469 -17.54 1.15 22.86
C ASP A 469 -18.05 -0.19 23.38
N SER A 470 -17.12 -1.08 23.73
CA SER A 470 -17.41 -2.39 24.30
C SER A 470 -18.07 -2.32 25.69
N CYS A 471 -18.14 -1.15 26.31
CA CYS A 471 -18.77 -0.90 27.61
C CYS A 471 -20.15 -0.23 27.48
N ALA A 472 -20.59 0.11 26.28
CA ALA A 472 -21.89 0.73 26.07
C ALA A 472 -23.05 -0.23 26.38
N SER A 473 -24.18 0.30 26.79
CA SER A 473 -25.43 -0.47 26.98
C SER A 473 -26.31 -0.48 25.72
N GLY A 474 -25.96 0.29 24.70
CA GLY A 474 -26.63 0.37 23.41
C GLY A 474 -25.79 1.09 22.37
N ALA A 475 -26.04 0.78 21.11
CA ALA A 475 -25.37 1.37 19.96
C ALA A 475 -26.38 1.63 18.84
N ILE A 476 -26.15 2.64 18.03
CA ILE A 476 -26.84 2.81 16.75
C ILE A 476 -25.99 2.10 15.71
N ALA A 477 -26.48 0.96 15.23
CA ALA A 477 -25.83 0.23 14.16
C ALA A 477 -25.95 1.01 12.86
N GLN A 478 -24.85 1.15 12.15
CA GLN A 478 -24.76 1.85 10.86
C GLN A 478 -24.03 0.96 9.86
N LEU A 479 -24.32 1.13 8.59
CA LEU A 479 -23.61 0.49 7.49
C LEU A 479 -23.00 1.56 6.58
N VAL A 480 -21.74 1.39 6.23
CA VAL A 480 -21.14 2.12 5.11
C VAL A 480 -21.57 1.41 3.82
N LEU A 481 -22.57 1.97 3.13
CA LEU A 481 -23.01 1.50 1.81
C LEU A 481 -22.11 2.11 0.74
N VAL A 482 -21.53 1.28 -0.13
CA VAL A 482 -20.64 1.73 -1.21
C VAL A 482 -21.24 1.35 -2.57
N ASN A 483 -21.15 2.25 -3.54
CA ASN A 483 -21.37 1.92 -4.95
C ASN A 483 -20.04 1.43 -5.54
N ALA A 484 -19.84 0.13 -5.62
CA ALA A 484 -18.70 -0.50 -6.25
C ALA A 484 -18.90 -0.74 -7.76
N GLY A 485 -20.12 -0.48 -8.28
CA GLY A 485 -20.44 -0.59 -9.69
C GLY A 485 -20.05 0.64 -10.50
N THR A 486 -20.14 0.53 -11.83
CA THR A 486 -19.91 1.64 -12.77
C THR A 486 -21.15 2.46 -13.07
N ASP A 487 -22.35 1.96 -12.77
CA ASP A 487 -23.59 2.70 -12.88
C ASP A 487 -23.92 3.41 -11.55
N PRO A 488 -24.58 4.58 -11.55
CA PRO A 488 -25.04 5.22 -10.33
C PRO A 488 -25.96 4.30 -9.52
N LEU A 489 -25.68 4.13 -8.22
CA LEU A 489 -26.52 3.35 -7.32
C LEU A 489 -27.69 4.21 -6.84
N THR A 490 -28.91 3.84 -7.18
CA THR A 490 -30.12 4.58 -6.83
C THR A 490 -31.01 3.87 -5.81
N SER A 491 -30.81 2.57 -5.63
CA SER A 491 -31.49 1.77 -4.60
C SER A 491 -30.68 0.52 -4.25
N ALA A 492 -30.83 0.03 -3.01
CA ALA A 492 -30.31 -1.24 -2.57
C ALA A 492 -31.14 -1.79 -1.40
N ASP A 493 -31.24 -3.11 -1.30
CA ASP A 493 -31.84 -3.79 -0.15
C ASP A 493 -30.74 -4.09 0.88
N ILE A 494 -30.91 -3.61 2.11
CA ILE A 494 -29.97 -3.85 3.21
C ILE A 494 -30.64 -4.79 4.22
N LEU A 495 -30.13 -6.00 4.36
CA LEU A 495 -30.57 -7.02 5.28
C LEU A 495 -29.61 -7.05 6.47
N TYR A 496 -30.09 -6.85 7.72
CA TYR A 496 -29.22 -6.72 8.88
C TYR A 496 -29.81 -7.38 10.13
N GLY A 497 -28.95 -7.70 11.10
CA GLY A 497 -29.40 -8.31 12.35
C GLY A 497 -28.28 -8.73 13.28
N LEU A 498 -28.69 -9.07 14.51
CA LEU A 498 -27.83 -9.40 15.63
C LEU A 498 -27.75 -10.92 15.85
N ASN A 499 -26.55 -11.49 15.99
CA ASN A 499 -26.27 -12.88 16.36
C ASN A 499 -27.07 -13.93 15.55
N GLY A 500 -27.22 -13.72 14.23
CA GLY A 500 -27.95 -14.62 13.35
C GLY A 500 -29.47 -14.69 13.60
N SER A 501 -30.03 -13.75 14.38
CA SER A 501 -31.48 -13.64 14.63
C SER A 501 -32.22 -13.13 13.39
N VAL A 502 -33.56 -13.05 13.49
CA VAL A 502 -34.41 -12.58 12.38
C VAL A 502 -33.90 -11.24 11.87
N GLN A 503 -33.43 -11.26 10.63
CA GLN A 503 -32.87 -10.08 9.98
C GLN A 503 -33.99 -9.12 9.58
N GLN A 504 -33.75 -7.85 9.78
CA GLN A 504 -34.59 -6.78 9.26
C GLN A 504 -34.12 -6.39 7.88
N THR A 505 -35.00 -5.77 7.10
CA THR A 505 -34.66 -5.27 5.76
C THR A 505 -34.98 -3.78 5.69
N LEU A 506 -33.99 -2.98 5.30
CA LEU A 506 -34.13 -1.59 4.92
C LEU A 506 -33.95 -1.46 3.42
N ILE A 507 -34.89 -0.79 2.74
CA ILE A 507 -34.69 -0.41 1.33
C ILE A 507 -34.07 0.98 1.33
N TRP A 508 -32.81 1.06 0.95
CA TRP A 508 -32.13 2.32 0.75
C TRP A 508 -32.46 2.90 -0.62
N THR A 509 -32.66 4.22 -0.70
CA THR A 509 -32.83 4.95 -1.98
C THR A 509 -32.05 6.24 -1.92
N GLY A 510 -31.29 6.53 -2.96
CA GLY A 510 -30.40 7.69 -3.02
C GLY A 510 -29.88 7.92 -4.44
N ASN A 511 -28.67 8.44 -4.54
CA ASN A 511 -27.93 8.58 -5.80
C ASN A 511 -26.44 8.64 -5.49
N LEU A 512 -25.81 7.46 -5.34
CA LEU A 512 -24.37 7.36 -5.16
C LEU A 512 -23.69 7.22 -6.52
N ALA A 513 -22.75 8.09 -6.80
CA ALA A 513 -21.89 7.96 -7.96
C ALA A 513 -20.97 6.72 -7.81
N PRO A 514 -20.45 6.15 -8.92
CA PRO A 514 -19.43 5.13 -8.87
C PRO A 514 -18.29 5.48 -7.90
N GLY A 515 -17.89 4.52 -7.07
CA GLY A 515 -16.86 4.69 -6.05
C GLY A 515 -17.26 5.53 -4.82
N SER A 516 -18.47 6.06 -4.77
CA SER A 516 -18.97 6.85 -3.63
C SER A 516 -19.61 5.97 -2.56
N SER A 517 -19.66 6.47 -1.32
CA SER A 517 -20.32 5.78 -0.22
C SER A 517 -21.22 6.70 0.59
N GLU A 518 -22.10 6.09 1.40
CA GLU A 518 -22.98 6.78 2.36
C GLU A 518 -23.08 5.94 3.64
N VAL A 519 -23.08 6.59 4.80
CA VAL A 519 -23.36 5.94 6.09
C VAL A 519 -24.88 5.87 6.29
N VAL A 520 -25.39 4.65 6.36
CA VAL A 520 -26.83 4.37 6.50
C VAL A 520 -27.14 3.93 7.91
N ASP A 521 -28.00 4.66 8.62
CA ASP A 521 -28.50 4.27 9.95
C ASP A 521 -29.43 3.06 9.80
N LEU A 522 -29.14 1.98 10.56
CA LEU A 522 -29.92 0.74 10.53
C LEU A 522 -30.89 0.67 11.70
N GLU A 523 -30.40 0.41 12.93
CA GLU A 523 -31.25 0.27 14.11
C GLU A 523 -30.52 0.63 15.41
N LEU A 524 -31.30 0.89 16.47
CA LEU A 524 -30.77 0.97 17.81
C LEU A 524 -30.67 -0.44 18.42
N VAL A 525 -29.45 -0.88 18.72
CA VAL A 525 -29.14 -2.18 19.29
C VAL A 525 -28.92 -2.07 20.78
N SER A 526 -29.60 -2.91 21.57
CA SER A 526 -29.30 -3.05 23.01
C SER A 526 -28.14 -4.02 23.19
N LEU A 527 -27.05 -3.54 23.83
CA LEU A 527 -25.84 -4.30 24.05
C LEU A 527 -25.91 -5.03 25.40
N ASN A 528 -25.75 -6.35 25.39
CA ASN A 528 -25.65 -7.18 26.59
C ASN A 528 -24.25 -7.75 26.70
N PRO A 529 -23.70 -7.93 27.93
CA PRO A 529 -22.39 -8.55 28.08
C PRO A 529 -22.30 -9.91 27.42
N GLY A 530 -21.22 -10.16 26.68
CA GLY A 530 -20.96 -11.39 25.95
C GLY A 530 -20.54 -11.15 24.52
N SER A 531 -20.41 -12.22 23.75
CA SER A 531 -20.06 -12.13 22.32
C SER A 531 -21.21 -11.50 21.54
N LEU A 532 -20.87 -10.52 20.71
CA LEU A 532 -21.76 -9.81 19.79
C LEU A 532 -21.28 -10.07 18.36
N LEU A 533 -22.19 -10.55 17.52
CA LEU A 533 -22.00 -10.57 16.07
C LEU A 533 -23.14 -9.78 15.43
N TYR A 534 -22.84 -8.67 14.78
CA TYR A 534 -23.80 -7.91 14.00
C TYR A 534 -23.42 -7.98 12.53
N GLU A 535 -24.38 -8.32 11.67
CA GLU A 535 -24.17 -8.52 10.24
C GLU A 535 -25.10 -7.60 9.45
N ALA A 536 -24.58 -7.04 8.37
CA ALA A 536 -25.35 -6.32 7.36
C ALA A 536 -24.97 -6.82 5.96
N ARG A 537 -25.97 -7.13 5.16
CA ARG A 537 -25.81 -7.63 3.79
C ARG A 537 -26.57 -6.73 2.83
N VAL A 538 -25.90 -6.30 1.76
CA VAL A 538 -26.49 -5.53 0.67
C VAL A 538 -26.89 -6.47 -0.47
N SER A 539 -27.93 -6.12 -1.20
CA SER A 539 -28.40 -6.86 -2.37
C SER A 539 -29.30 -6.01 -3.26
N ASN A 540 -29.62 -6.50 -4.45
CA ASN A 540 -30.54 -5.89 -5.41
C ASN A 540 -30.20 -4.41 -5.76
N PRO A 541 -28.92 -4.07 -6.10
CA PRO A 541 -28.61 -2.73 -6.57
C PRO A 541 -29.49 -2.35 -7.76
N ASN A 542 -30.09 -1.15 -7.72
CA ASN A 542 -30.97 -0.66 -8.76
C ASN A 542 -32.14 -1.61 -9.12
N GLY A 543 -32.50 -2.53 -8.21
CA GLY A 543 -33.55 -3.52 -8.41
C GLY A 543 -33.18 -4.72 -9.30
N VAL A 544 -31.89 -4.90 -9.60
CA VAL A 544 -31.34 -6.06 -10.34
C VAL A 544 -30.49 -6.93 -9.42
N THR A 545 -30.13 -8.13 -9.88
CA THR A 545 -29.19 -8.98 -9.14
C THR A 545 -27.85 -8.29 -9.03
N ASP A 546 -27.26 -8.32 -7.84
CA ASP A 546 -25.91 -7.83 -7.61
C ASP A 546 -24.90 -8.72 -8.37
N GLU A 547 -24.08 -8.08 -9.20
CA GLU A 547 -23.13 -8.77 -10.10
C GLU A 547 -21.91 -9.28 -9.35
N ASN A 548 -21.63 -8.72 -8.14
CA ASN A 548 -20.53 -9.13 -7.26
C ASN A 548 -21.02 -9.47 -5.85
N SER A 549 -21.55 -10.65 -5.67
CA SER A 549 -22.04 -11.07 -4.35
C SER A 549 -20.96 -11.33 -3.29
N ALA A 550 -19.68 -11.25 -3.64
CA ALA A 550 -18.57 -11.53 -2.73
C ALA A 550 -18.32 -10.37 -1.73
N ASN A 551 -18.67 -9.12 -2.11
CA ASN A 551 -18.48 -7.92 -1.30
C ASN A 551 -19.76 -7.46 -0.56
N ASN A 552 -20.83 -8.24 -0.61
CA ASN A 552 -22.16 -7.88 -0.12
C ASN A 552 -22.35 -8.04 1.39
N LEU A 553 -21.36 -8.50 2.15
CA LEU A 553 -21.49 -8.78 3.58
C LEU A 553 -20.45 -8.01 4.38
N ALA A 554 -20.93 -7.19 5.31
CA ALA A 554 -20.12 -6.61 6.38
C ALA A 554 -20.57 -7.13 7.75
N PHE A 555 -19.67 -7.26 8.69
CA PHE A 555 -20.00 -7.65 10.06
C PHE A 555 -19.04 -7.04 11.08
N VAL A 556 -19.51 -6.90 12.31
CA VAL A 556 -18.68 -6.65 13.48
C VAL A 556 -18.82 -7.81 14.46
N ASN A 557 -17.68 -8.31 14.93
CA ASN A 557 -17.63 -9.36 15.95
C ASN A 557 -16.75 -8.89 17.11
N GLN A 558 -17.37 -8.69 18.27
CA GLN A 558 -16.66 -8.19 19.45
C GLN A 558 -17.24 -8.74 20.75
N THR A 559 -16.54 -8.52 21.86
CA THR A 559 -17.03 -8.88 23.18
C THR A 559 -17.48 -7.63 23.92
N ILE A 560 -18.76 -7.58 24.28
CA ILE A 560 -19.31 -6.54 25.14
C ILE A 560 -18.97 -6.88 26.60
N LEU A 561 -18.33 -5.95 27.28
CA LEU A 561 -17.90 -6.12 28.65
C LEU A 561 -19.07 -5.90 29.63
N GLY A 562 -19.14 -6.71 30.67
CA GLY A 562 -20.06 -6.46 31.79
C GLY A 562 -19.55 -5.34 32.66
N SER A 563 -20.44 -4.76 33.47
CA SER A 563 -20.13 -3.67 34.39
C SER A 563 -18.94 -3.93 35.34
N ALA A 564 -18.56 -5.18 35.56
CA ALA A 564 -17.37 -5.57 36.33
C ALA A 564 -16.05 -5.46 35.53
N GLY A 565 -16.10 -5.47 34.19
CA GLY A 565 -14.94 -5.31 33.31
C GLY A 565 -14.72 -3.87 32.82
N CYS A 566 -15.72 -3.03 32.98
CA CYS A 566 -15.68 -1.63 32.55
C CYS A 566 -15.24 -0.73 33.74
N THR A 567 -13.96 -0.40 33.75
CA THR A 567 -13.41 0.54 34.76
C THR A 567 -13.57 2.02 34.36
N SER A 568 -14.21 2.28 33.22
CA SER A 568 -14.38 3.62 32.67
C SER A 568 -15.60 4.34 33.28
N THR A 569 -15.41 5.59 33.57
CA THR A 569 -16.38 6.53 34.13
C THR A 569 -17.33 7.15 33.09
N SER A 570 -17.63 6.45 32.00
CA SER A 570 -18.67 6.91 31.08
C SER A 570 -20.05 6.50 31.60
N ILE A 571 -20.70 7.38 32.30
CA ILE A 571 -22.14 7.25 32.65
C ILE A 571 -22.90 7.67 31.38
N LEU A 572 -23.42 6.70 30.63
CA LEU A 572 -24.52 6.95 29.71
C LEU A 572 -25.79 7.05 30.59
N ASP A 573 -26.13 8.25 30.98
CA ASP A 573 -27.44 8.50 31.58
C ASP A 573 -28.49 8.47 30.47
N LEU A 574 -29.16 7.31 30.33
CA LEU A 574 -30.39 7.20 29.56
C LEU A 574 -31.51 7.88 30.35
N ASP A 575 -31.92 9.03 29.88
CA ASP A 575 -33.18 9.61 30.36
C ASP A 575 -34.35 8.81 29.72
N GLU A 576 -35.52 8.84 30.41
CA GLU A 576 -36.79 8.28 29.90
C GLU A 576 -37.21 8.89 28.54
N GLY A 577 -36.48 9.88 27.99
CA GLY A 577 -36.71 10.56 26.72
C GLY A 577 -35.85 10.06 25.56
N GLY A 578 -34.91 9.14 25.77
CA GLY A 578 -34.06 8.58 24.69
C GLY A 578 -33.07 9.58 24.10
N ILE A 579 -32.52 10.48 24.93
CA ILE A 579 -31.47 11.44 24.54
C ILE A 579 -30.11 10.92 24.99
N PHE A 580 -29.12 11.02 24.12
CA PHE A 580 -27.75 10.59 24.34
C PHE A 580 -26.78 11.77 24.29
N LEU A 581 -25.76 11.73 25.13
CA LEU A 581 -24.65 12.69 25.17
C LEU A 581 -23.32 11.97 25.02
N ALA A 582 -22.51 12.41 24.07
CA ALA A 582 -21.15 11.88 23.86
C ALA A 582 -20.21 12.99 23.33
N PRO A 583 -18.91 12.93 23.62
CA PRO A 583 -18.30 12.17 24.72
C PRO A 583 -18.64 12.73 26.11
N ASN A 584 -18.57 11.91 27.13
CA ASN A 584 -18.71 12.33 28.52
C ASN A 584 -17.70 11.54 29.38
N PRO A 585 -16.62 12.14 29.88
CA PRO A 585 -16.31 13.59 29.87
C PRO A 585 -16.03 14.16 28.45
N VAL A 586 -16.27 15.46 28.30
CA VAL A 586 -16.07 16.20 27.04
C VAL A 586 -15.01 17.29 27.20
N ASP A 587 -14.14 17.41 26.17
CA ASP A 587 -13.12 18.47 26.11
C ASP A 587 -13.52 19.66 25.24
N HIS A 588 -14.00 19.42 24.01
CA HIS A 588 -14.24 20.48 23.04
C HIS A 588 -15.67 20.47 22.50
N MET A 589 -16.10 19.37 21.90
CA MET A 589 -17.42 19.25 21.27
C MET A 589 -18.26 18.20 21.98
N LEU A 590 -19.45 18.57 22.43
CA LEU A 590 -20.45 17.68 22.96
C LEU A 590 -21.51 17.43 21.90
N SER A 591 -21.73 16.18 21.55
CA SER A 591 -22.79 15.77 20.66
C SER A 591 -23.99 15.24 21.45
N LEU A 592 -25.16 15.71 21.09
CA LEU A 592 -26.45 15.24 21.58
C LEU A 592 -27.13 14.49 20.43
N SER A 593 -27.62 13.29 20.70
CA SER A 593 -28.41 12.52 19.73
C SER A 593 -29.69 11.98 20.36
N ARG A 594 -30.69 11.70 19.53
CA ARG A 594 -31.99 11.14 19.95
C ARG A 594 -32.61 10.29 18.84
N VAL A 595 -33.42 9.33 19.26
CA VAL A 595 -34.03 8.33 18.35
C VAL A 595 -35.04 8.96 17.38
N HIS A 596 -35.82 9.97 17.85
CA HIS A 596 -36.85 10.59 17.03
C HIS A 596 -36.66 12.10 16.95
N ALA A 597 -36.64 12.64 15.74
CA ALA A 597 -36.57 14.08 15.53
C ALA A 597 -37.82 14.77 16.14
N GLU A 598 -37.59 15.72 17.01
CA GLU A 598 -38.62 16.50 17.67
C GLU A 598 -38.17 17.95 17.86
N HIS A 599 -39.04 18.92 17.66
CA HIS A 599 -38.68 20.31 17.97
C HIS A 599 -38.55 20.50 19.48
N SER A 600 -37.31 20.70 19.95
CA SER A 600 -37.00 20.90 21.37
C SER A 600 -36.11 22.12 21.56
N VAL A 601 -36.14 22.68 22.77
CA VAL A 601 -35.20 23.70 23.22
C VAL A 601 -34.24 23.08 24.25
N VAL A 602 -32.95 23.10 23.94
CA VAL A 602 -31.87 22.62 24.81
C VAL A 602 -31.29 23.80 25.57
N ARG A 603 -31.16 23.67 26.89
CA ARG A 603 -30.48 24.61 27.77
C ARG A 603 -29.42 23.87 28.58
N VAL A 604 -28.27 24.47 28.73
CA VAL A 604 -27.17 23.90 29.53
C VAL A 604 -26.81 24.85 30.64
N TYR A 605 -26.68 24.29 31.84
CA TYR A 605 -26.40 25.04 33.06
C TYR A 605 -25.13 24.51 33.73
N ASN A 606 -24.31 25.39 34.30
CA ASN A 606 -23.20 24.99 35.17
C ASN A 606 -23.68 24.56 36.56
N ALA A 607 -22.77 24.06 37.41
CA ALA A 607 -23.07 23.63 38.77
C ALA A 607 -23.64 24.74 39.71
N LYS A 608 -23.53 26.01 39.28
CA LYS A 608 -24.13 27.16 40.01
C LYS A 608 -25.50 27.54 39.49
N GLY A 609 -26.05 26.79 38.53
CA GLY A 609 -27.34 27.06 37.90
C GLY A 609 -27.34 28.21 36.89
N GLN A 610 -26.16 28.67 36.44
CA GLN A 610 -26.05 29.71 35.42
C GLN A 610 -26.23 29.08 34.03
N LEU A 611 -27.02 29.71 33.17
CA LEU A 611 -27.24 29.28 31.80
C LEU A 611 -25.96 29.52 30.97
N MET A 612 -25.42 28.46 30.42
CA MET A 612 -24.21 28.45 29.60
C MET A 612 -24.50 28.47 28.10
N ALA A 613 -25.54 27.75 27.68
CA ALA A 613 -25.99 27.72 26.30
C ALA A 613 -27.49 27.46 26.19
N GLN A 614 -28.09 27.97 25.09
CA GLN A 614 -29.45 27.63 24.69
C GLN A 614 -29.45 27.45 23.17
N ARG A 615 -30.04 26.35 22.67
CA ARG A 615 -30.17 26.01 21.25
C ARG A 615 -31.54 25.42 20.95
N GLU A 616 -32.04 25.67 19.74
CA GLU A 616 -33.16 24.91 19.18
C GLU A 616 -32.64 23.63 18.57
N TRP A 617 -33.33 22.53 18.76
CA TRP A 617 -32.97 21.21 18.29
C TRP A 617 -34.11 20.64 17.45
N LEU A 618 -33.91 20.63 16.12
CA LEU A 618 -34.92 20.24 15.14
C LEU A 618 -34.68 18.83 14.56
N GLY A 619 -33.44 18.38 14.49
CA GLY A 619 -33.03 17.08 13.94
C GLY A 619 -32.76 16.00 14.98
N ASN A 620 -32.13 14.91 14.60
CA ASN A 620 -31.73 13.84 15.50
C ASN A 620 -30.44 14.15 16.26
N THR A 621 -29.59 15.03 15.76
CA THR A 621 -28.32 15.40 16.37
C THR A 621 -28.22 16.90 16.63
N LEU A 622 -27.46 17.29 17.66
CA LEU A 622 -27.11 18.68 18.00
C LEU A 622 -25.71 18.69 18.59
N SER A 623 -24.79 19.48 18.02
CA SER A 623 -23.45 19.65 18.56
C SER A 623 -23.30 20.98 19.30
N LEU A 624 -22.60 20.95 20.43
CA LEU A 624 -22.31 22.11 21.28
C LEU A 624 -20.80 22.24 21.47
N ASP A 625 -20.24 23.36 21.07
CA ASP A 625 -18.87 23.71 21.42
C ASP A 625 -18.77 24.13 22.86
N VAL A 626 -18.06 23.35 23.65
CA VAL A 626 -17.83 23.57 25.11
C VAL A 626 -16.35 23.88 25.40
N SER A 627 -15.53 24.10 24.37
CA SER A 627 -14.09 24.32 24.50
C SER A 627 -13.72 25.50 25.43
N GLN A 628 -14.55 26.53 25.47
CA GLN A 628 -14.34 27.71 26.28
C GLN A 628 -14.97 27.61 27.70
N TRP A 629 -15.55 26.47 28.05
CA TRP A 629 -16.17 26.28 29.35
C TRP A 629 -15.15 25.80 30.38
N THR A 630 -15.35 26.15 31.63
CA THR A 630 -14.47 25.69 32.72
C THR A 630 -14.74 24.24 33.07
N ASN A 631 -13.69 23.53 33.48
CA ASN A 631 -13.81 22.14 33.90
C ASN A 631 -14.81 22.01 35.04
N GLY A 632 -15.70 21.02 34.97
CA GLY A 632 -16.73 20.81 35.98
C GLY A 632 -17.98 20.08 35.46
N VAL A 633 -18.96 19.92 36.33
CA VAL A 633 -20.23 19.27 36.01
C VAL A 633 -21.23 20.30 35.45
N TYR A 634 -21.88 19.91 34.38
CA TYR A 634 -22.93 20.66 33.70
C TYR A 634 -24.21 19.84 33.61
N VAL A 635 -25.36 20.51 33.62
CA VAL A 635 -26.67 19.89 33.46
C VAL A 635 -27.29 20.41 32.15
N MET A 636 -27.63 19.52 31.27
CA MET A 636 -28.41 19.79 30.08
C MET A 636 -29.89 19.52 30.37
N GLN A 637 -30.75 20.41 29.94
CA GLN A 637 -32.21 20.28 29.97
C GLN A 637 -32.73 20.42 28.56
N SER A 638 -33.45 19.42 28.05
CA SER A 638 -34.20 19.48 26.79
C SER A 638 -35.68 19.57 27.07
N GLN A 639 -36.38 20.48 26.40
CA GLN A 639 -37.80 20.65 26.52
C GLN A 639 -38.47 20.60 25.14
N SER A 640 -39.36 19.63 24.93
CA SER A 640 -40.15 19.52 23.71
C SER A 640 -41.07 20.73 23.55
N VAL A 641 -41.02 21.38 22.40
CA VAL A 641 -41.89 22.52 22.07
C VAL A 641 -43.33 22.05 21.81
N VAL A 642 -43.50 20.79 21.38
CA VAL A 642 -44.81 20.23 21.04
C VAL A 642 -45.54 19.65 22.26
N THR A 643 -44.82 18.86 23.05
CA THR A 643 -45.43 18.11 24.17
C THR A 643 -45.20 18.78 25.54
N GLY A 644 -44.23 19.69 25.62
CA GLY A 644 -43.78 20.30 26.87
C GLY A 644 -42.98 19.35 27.77
N LYS A 645 -42.72 18.12 27.34
CA LYS A 645 -41.95 17.14 28.10
C LYS A 645 -40.53 17.66 28.32
N GLU A 646 -40.00 17.51 29.51
CA GLU A 646 -38.64 17.87 29.89
C GLU A 646 -37.80 16.64 30.14
N SER A 647 -36.54 16.71 29.71
CA SER A 647 -35.50 15.73 29.97
C SER A 647 -34.26 16.42 30.53
N ARG A 648 -33.54 15.78 31.47
CA ARG A 648 -32.34 16.35 32.09
C ARG A 648 -31.24 15.30 32.15
N ILE A 649 -30.07 15.68 31.66
CA ILE A 649 -28.87 14.84 31.66
C ILE A 649 -27.69 15.67 32.13
N SER A 650 -26.78 15.07 32.91
CA SER A 650 -25.56 15.73 33.36
C SER A 650 -24.34 15.21 32.56
N PHE A 651 -23.35 16.08 32.38
CA PHE A 651 -22.07 15.71 31.76
C PHE A 651 -20.92 16.44 32.45
N VAL A 652 -19.70 15.94 32.22
CA VAL A 652 -18.47 16.48 32.79
C VAL A 652 -17.65 17.14 31.68
N LYS A 653 -17.25 18.39 31.83
CA LYS A 653 -16.25 19.08 31.02
C LYS A 653 -14.88 18.91 31.70
N GLN A 654 -13.89 18.43 30.94
CA GLN A 654 -12.49 18.28 31.36
C GLN A 654 -11.59 19.32 30.71
#